data_49f9429fa754b23869096294e0f8c1c9
#
_entry.id   49f9429fa754b23869096294e0f8c1c9
#
_cell.length_a   1.000
_cell.length_b   1.000
_cell.length_c   1.000
_cell.angle_alpha   90.00
_cell.angle_beta   90.00
_cell.angle_gamma   90.00
#
_symmetry.space_group_name_H-M   'P 1'
#
loop_
_entity.id
_entity.type
_entity.pdbx_description
1 polymer ?
#
loop_
_entity_poly.entity_id
_entity_poly.type
_entity_poly.pdbx_seq_one_letter_code
_entity_poly.pdbx_strand_id
1 'polypeptide(L)'
;MKKNGPKTSPVQCNRWLLILTFMLMSFHAGAQNKVTVSGVVSDEKGTPMVGVTVLVKNTNIGRITGIKGEYRLEIPANSVLVFSYMGYTTEERLVSTQTQINVTLTEQAQAINDVVVTALGIKREQKALGYATTKLGGDKISEALSTNWTSALSGKIAGLNLVRSGAGPAGSNKIILRGESNLTGDNQALIVIDGVVINSSSGLSTGSGNSSYLGEDSPVDFGSALNDINPEDIESINVLKGAGAAALYGQRGAHGAIIITTKTGEETMRGLKVSFSSTANFETPYHWPDYQYAYGSGTEGVNYFSWGATEDGPNTRNTSQAWGPKFDGQMFYQYDPATHGQATERTLWRPYPNNHKDFFRTGQTYTNSVSLSGGSTNTNFRVGYTNVYNEWIIPNTGYKRNTISVSVNQKMTEKLRLSTKINYTNKKSDNLPATGYNNQTVMYWNIMQVPNGNLDWLKEYWMPGKEGVDQSYPFSTSPDNPYLIVNEMLNKLNRHTVTGNVQMNYDIIKGLNLMVRGSMDMSYEDRSEQRPMDTQKFKYGMYRTTKIFAQEITGDFLLKYEKKISAFELSASLGGSTLHNRYRRENNRANALMFPQIFSLSNSKFALVTIPYESDYIINSIYGLLTLSYKNYLFLDVTARNDWSSVLATPDSTDNSSFFYPSVNVSAVLSDMFRMPRWITFAKLRASFSEVGSSGTKVYQKSLE
;
A
#
# COMPACT_ATOMS: atom_id res chain seq x y z
N MET A 1 -55.64 36.92 -16.41
CA MET A 1 -54.67 38.04 -16.44
C MET A 1 -53.27 37.43 -16.47
N LYS A 2 -52.70 37.32 -17.61
CA LYS A 2 -51.55 38.00 -18.23
C LYS A 2 -50.46 38.43 -17.24
N LYS A 3 -49.26 37.80 -17.27
CA LYS A 3 -48.12 38.43 -17.97
C LYS A 3 -46.91 37.46 -18.04
N ASN A 4 -46.32 37.47 -19.22
CA ASN A 4 -45.09 36.82 -19.66
C ASN A 4 -43.83 37.37 -18.95
N GLY A 5 -42.84 36.51 -18.74
CA GLY A 5 -41.46 36.90 -18.48
C GLY A 5 -40.53 36.04 -19.33
N PRO A 6 -39.39 36.54 -19.80
CA PRO A 6 -38.71 36.05 -20.99
C PRO A 6 -37.80 34.83 -20.75
N LYS A 7 -37.76 33.99 -21.76
CA LYS A 7 -36.78 32.89 -21.93
C LYS A 7 -35.41 33.49 -22.20
N THR A 8 -34.44 33.18 -21.40
CA THR A 8 -33.02 33.34 -21.75
C THR A 8 -32.46 32.01 -22.25
N SER A 9 -32.01 32.03 -23.47
CA SER A 9 -31.29 30.93 -24.14
C SER A 9 -29.91 30.71 -23.54
N PRO A 10 -29.40 29.47 -23.51
CA PRO A 10 -28.03 29.24 -23.06
C PRO A 10 -27.03 29.57 -24.15
N VAL A 11 -25.96 30.20 -23.74
CA VAL A 11 -24.79 30.61 -24.51
C VAL A 11 -24.10 29.42 -25.15
N GLN A 12 -24.29 29.22 -26.46
CA GLN A 12 -23.51 28.34 -27.33
C GLN A 12 -22.30 29.10 -27.90
N CYS A 13 -21.43 29.65 -27.12
CA CYS A 13 -20.32 30.47 -27.65
C CYS A 13 -18.91 30.11 -27.17
N ASN A 14 -18.66 28.93 -26.58
CA ASN A 14 -17.32 28.65 -26.11
C ASN A 14 -16.66 27.34 -26.63
N ARG A 15 -17.33 26.56 -27.47
CA ARG A 15 -16.73 25.36 -28.03
C ARG A 15 -15.80 25.64 -29.24
N TRP A 16 -16.08 26.65 -30.01
CA TRP A 16 -15.29 27.03 -31.17
C TRP A 16 -14.02 27.82 -30.82
N LEU A 17 -14.03 28.57 -29.72
CA LEU A 17 -12.81 29.26 -29.24
C LEU A 17 -11.75 28.30 -28.71
N LEU A 18 -12.15 27.22 -28.04
CA LEU A 18 -11.24 26.19 -27.55
C LEU A 18 -10.63 25.37 -28.70
N ILE A 19 -11.40 25.10 -29.75
CA ILE A 19 -10.89 24.41 -30.95
C ILE A 19 -9.96 25.32 -31.76
N LEU A 20 -10.23 26.61 -31.84
CA LEU A 20 -9.36 27.58 -32.51
C LEU A 20 -8.06 27.81 -31.74
N THR A 21 -8.09 27.79 -30.40
CA THR A 21 -6.88 27.92 -29.56
C THR A 21 -6.04 26.64 -29.63
N PHE A 22 -6.65 25.46 -29.76
CA PHE A 22 -5.94 24.20 -29.98
C PHE A 22 -5.34 24.10 -31.39
N MET A 23 -6.00 24.65 -32.40
CA MET A 23 -5.48 24.72 -33.77
C MET A 23 -4.35 25.75 -33.94
N LEU A 24 -4.38 26.84 -33.19
CA LEU A 24 -3.30 27.84 -33.23
C LEU A 24 -2.04 27.40 -32.46
N MET A 25 -2.14 26.49 -31.50
CA MET A 25 -0.96 25.86 -30.86
C MET A 25 -0.28 24.79 -31.71
N SER A 26 -0.89 24.34 -32.79
CA SER A 26 -0.34 23.30 -33.66
C SER A 26 0.63 23.81 -34.76
N PHE A 27 0.89 25.10 -34.85
CA PHE A 27 1.68 25.70 -35.93
C PHE A 27 3.08 26.20 -35.53
N HIS A 28 3.63 25.75 -34.40
CA HIS A 28 5.06 25.97 -34.10
C HIS A 28 5.86 24.65 -34.03
N ALA A 29 5.61 23.74 -34.95
CA ALA A 29 6.58 22.69 -35.27
C ALA A 29 7.69 23.34 -36.12
N GLY A 30 8.61 24.07 -35.47
CA GLY A 30 9.84 24.46 -36.10
C GLY A 30 10.54 23.21 -36.60
N ALA A 31 10.88 23.17 -37.89
CA ALA A 31 11.68 22.12 -38.49
C ALA A 31 13.03 22.08 -37.75
N GLN A 32 13.15 21.22 -36.74
CA GLN A 32 14.44 20.96 -36.09
C GLN A 32 15.34 20.29 -37.13
N ASN A 33 16.46 20.89 -37.45
CA ASN A 33 17.49 20.28 -38.29
C ASN A 33 17.89 18.95 -37.63
N LYS A 34 17.50 17.85 -38.24
CA LYS A 34 17.89 16.51 -37.80
C LYS A 34 19.25 16.17 -38.34
N VAL A 35 20.07 15.59 -37.51
CA VAL A 35 21.41 15.09 -37.82
C VAL A 35 21.43 13.58 -37.58
N THR A 36 21.95 12.85 -38.56
CA THR A 36 22.18 11.40 -38.39
C THR A 36 23.54 11.20 -37.71
N VAL A 37 23.53 10.60 -36.54
CA VAL A 37 24.74 10.24 -35.80
C VAL A 37 24.89 8.72 -35.77
N SER A 38 26.12 8.26 -35.97
CA SER A 38 26.52 6.86 -35.92
C SER A 38 27.82 6.69 -35.15
N GLY A 39 28.12 5.48 -34.72
CA GLY A 39 29.34 5.14 -34.02
C GLY A 39 29.38 3.73 -33.51
N VAL A 40 30.46 3.39 -32.82
CA VAL A 40 30.65 2.10 -32.15
C VAL A 40 30.86 2.34 -30.68
N VAL A 41 30.23 1.52 -29.85
CA VAL A 41 30.46 1.48 -28.41
C VAL A 41 31.30 0.27 -28.09
N SER A 42 32.39 0.48 -27.36
CA SER A 42 33.33 -0.56 -26.93
C SER A 42 33.60 -0.50 -25.42
N ASP A 43 34.15 -1.57 -24.87
CA ASP A 43 34.73 -1.58 -23.52
C ASP A 43 36.16 -1.01 -23.51
N GLU A 44 36.77 -0.92 -22.31
CA GLU A 44 38.16 -0.42 -22.13
C GLU A 44 39.19 -1.29 -22.87
N LYS A 45 38.86 -2.50 -23.26
CA LYS A 45 39.74 -3.40 -24.03
C LYS A 45 39.53 -3.28 -25.52
N GLY A 46 38.63 -2.39 -25.95
CA GLY A 46 38.28 -2.19 -27.34
C GLY A 46 37.29 -3.24 -27.90
N THR A 47 36.68 -4.10 -27.04
CA THR A 47 35.70 -5.09 -27.45
C THR A 47 34.35 -4.41 -27.74
N PRO A 48 33.74 -4.61 -28.94
CA PRO A 48 32.46 -4.01 -29.25
C PRO A 48 31.36 -4.50 -28.28
N MET A 49 30.52 -3.58 -27.80
CA MET A 49 29.47 -3.87 -26.81
C MET A 49 28.10 -3.93 -27.46
N VAL A 50 27.49 -5.11 -27.44
CA VAL A 50 26.12 -5.34 -27.91
C VAL A 50 25.13 -4.99 -26.80
N GLY A 51 23.99 -4.39 -27.14
CA GLY A 51 22.90 -4.15 -26.18
C GLY A 51 23.06 -2.87 -25.35
N VAL A 52 24.02 -2.00 -25.66
CA VAL A 52 24.15 -0.68 -25.01
C VAL A 52 22.98 0.20 -25.43
N THR A 53 22.30 0.81 -24.50
CA THR A 53 21.24 1.78 -24.77
C THR A 53 21.86 3.13 -25.10
N VAL A 54 21.55 3.65 -26.29
CA VAL A 54 21.94 4.99 -26.75
C VAL A 54 20.67 5.83 -26.82
N LEU A 55 20.52 6.82 -25.92
CA LEU A 55 19.32 7.64 -25.76
C LEU A 55 19.65 9.12 -25.92
N VAL A 56 18.78 9.88 -26.57
CA VAL A 56 18.86 11.34 -26.54
C VAL A 56 18.33 11.84 -25.18
N LYS A 57 19.17 12.57 -24.46
CA LYS A 57 18.85 13.06 -23.10
C LYS A 57 17.52 13.81 -23.06
N ASN A 58 16.66 13.48 -22.09
CA ASN A 58 15.33 14.05 -21.89
C ASN A 58 14.32 13.78 -23.02
N THR A 59 14.52 12.72 -23.83
CA THR A 59 13.58 12.30 -24.88
C THR A 59 13.42 10.78 -24.87
N ASN A 60 12.45 10.27 -25.64
CA ASN A 60 12.28 8.84 -25.88
C ASN A 60 12.94 8.38 -27.19
N ILE A 61 13.82 9.22 -27.79
CA ILE A 61 14.52 8.89 -29.01
C ILE A 61 15.78 8.12 -28.65
N GLY A 62 15.83 6.83 -28.98
CA GLY A 62 16.99 6.00 -28.64
C GLY A 62 17.07 4.74 -29.48
N ARG A 63 18.21 4.05 -29.37
CA ARG A 63 18.48 2.77 -30.01
C ARG A 63 19.43 1.93 -29.18
N ILE A 64 19.40 0.63 -29.40
CA ILE A 64 20.31 -0.33 -28.76
C ILE A 64 21.40 -0.68 -29.78
N THR A 65 22.66 -0.82 -29.32
CA THR A 65 23.79 -1.20 -30.17
C THR A 65 23.66 -2.63 -30.69
N GLY A 66 24.07 -2.84 -31.95
CA GLY A 66 24.08 -4.15 -32.61
C GLY A 66 25.28 -5.03 -32.19
N ILE A 67 25.43 -6.18 -32.83
CA ILE A 67 26.44 -7.22 -32.48
C ILE A 67 27.89 -6.71 -32.56
N LYS A 68 28.15 -5.73 -33.44
CA LYS A 68 29.46 -5.08 -33.58
C LYS A 68 29.57 -3.80 -32.76
N GLY A 69 28.67 -3.58 -31.77
CA GLY A 69 28.62 -2.36 -30.97
C GLY A 69 28.14 -1.12 -31.74
N GLU A 70 27.71 -1.26 -32.99
CA GLU A 70 27.31 -0.17 -33.85
C GLU A 70 25.94 0.40 -33.49
N TYR A 71 25.79 1.72 -33.64
CA TYR A 71 24.50 2.40 -33.55
C TYR A 71 24.36 3.47 -34.63
N ARG A 72 23.13 3.77 -35.03
CA ARG A 72 22.78 4.85 -35.93
C ARG A 72 21.45 5.44 -35.51
N LEU A 73 21.41 6.76 -35.30
CA LEU A 73 20.25 7.46 -34.75
C LEU A 73 20.07 8.81 -35.45
N GLU A 74 18.82 9.16 -35.78
CA GLU A 74 18.45 10.48 -36.26
C GLU A 74 17.99 11.35 -35.08
N ILE A 75 18.68 12.44 -34.80
CA ILE A 75 18.48 13.27 -33.62
C ILE A 75 18.43 14.76 -33.97
N PRO A 76 17.82 15.61 -33.15
CA PRO A 76 17.94 17.06 -33.27
C PRO A 76 19.38 17.50 -33.13
N ALA A 77 19.80 18.53 -33.88
CA ALA A 77 21.14 19.12 -33.76
C ALA A 77 21.36 19.62 -32.32
N ASN A 78 22.62 19.57 -31.85
CA ASN A 78 23.02 19.94 -30.49
C ASN A 78 22.39 19.13 -29.36
N SER A 79 21.98 17.90 -29.64
CA SER A 79 21.48 16.95 -28.63
C SER A 79 22.62 16.33 -27.84
N VAL A 80 22.35 15.91 -26.59
CA VAL A 80 23.25 15.09 -25.79
C VAL A 80 22.83 13.64 -25.91
N LEU A 81 23.74 12.76 -26.33
CA LEU A 81 23.54 11.30 -26.30
C LEU A 81 24.03 10.75 -24.97
N VAL A 82 23.20 9.87 -24.39
CA VAL A 82 23.46 9.14 -23.15
C VAL A 82 23.66 7.67 -23.51
N PHE A 83 24.83 7.14 -23.18
CA PHE A 83 25.21 5.75 -23.42
C PHE A 83 25.16 5.02 -22.07
N SER A 84 24.28 4.03 -21.93
CA SER A 84 24.12 3.28 -20.69
C SER A 84 24.10 1.77 -20.94
N TYR A 85 24.80 1.04 -20.08
CA TYR A 85 24.83 -0.42 -20.07
C TYR A 85 24.97 -0.94 -18.64
N MET A 86 24.33 -2.06 -18.33
CA MET A 86 24.37 -2.62 -16.97
C MET A 86 25.80 -3.00 -16.59
N GLY A 87 26.30 -2.45 -15.48
CA GLY A 87 27.66 -2.71 -15.01
C GLY A 87 28.72 -1.75 -15.57
N TYR A 88 28.33 -0.72 -16.33
CA TYR A 88 29.23 0.29 -16.91
C TYR A 88 28.82 1.71 -16.49
N THR A 89 29.80 2.60 -16.42
CA THR A 89 29.55 4.03 -16.15
C THR A 89 28.80 4.64 -17.32
N THR A 90 27.70 5.34 -17.04
CA THR A 90 26.94 6.06 -18.05
C THR A 90 27.78 7.23 -18.60
N GLU A 91 27.95 7.29 -19.92
CA GLU A 91 28.67 8.35 -20.62
C GLU A 91 27.69 9.27 -21.35
N GLU A 92 27.97 10.60 -21.26
CA GLU A 92 27.21 11.61 -22.00
C GLU A 92 28.11 12.29 -23.04
N ARG A 93 27.62 12.42 -24.27
CA ARG A 93 28.32 13.06 -25.36
C ARG A 93 27.44 14.11 -26.05
N LEU A 94 27.91 15.33 -26.10
CA LEU A 94 27.25 16.40 -26.85
C LEU A 94 27.51 16.19 -28.35
N VAL A 95 26.42 16.14 -29.12
CA VAL A 95 26.49 16.08 -30.60
C VAL A 95 26.50 17.51 -31.13
N SER A 96 27.67 18.00 -31.59
CA SER A 96 27.79 19.32 -32.21
C SER A 96 27.87 19.18 -33.74
N THR A 97 29.07 19.14 -34.27
CA THR A 97 29.34 19.00 -35.73
C THR A 97 29.78 17.60 -36.13
N GLN A 98 30.13 16.76 -35.14
CA GLN A 98 30.59 15.40 -35.41
C GLN A 98 29.37 14.46 -35.61
N THR A 99 29.33 13.79 -36.76
CA THR A 99 28.30 12.79 -37.09
C THR A 99 28.72 11.36 -36.76
N GLN A 100 30.00 11.14 -36.43
CA GLN A 100 30.51 9.85 -35.98
C GLN A 100 31.09 9.97 -34.57
N ILE A 101 30.46 9.30 -33.61
CA ILE A 101 30.82 9.35 -32.18
C ILE A 101 31.05 7.95 -31.68
N ASN A 102 32.32 7.57 -31.47
CA ASN A 102 32.67 6.31 -30.83
C ASN A 102 32.81 6.55 -29.32
N VAL A 103 32.32 5.62 -28.52
CA VAL A 103 32.29 5.74 -27.05
C VAL A 103 32.91 4.48 -26.44
N THR A 104 33.83 4.69 -25.52
CA THR A 104 34.35 3.61 -24.67
C THR A 104 33.66 3.71 -23.32
N LEU A 105 32.95 2.68 -22.92
CA LEU A 105 32.36 2.56 -21.60
C LEU A 105 33.37 1.90 -20.66
N THR A 106 33.55 2.51 -19.49
CA THR A 106 34.35 1.98 -18.40
C THR A 106 33.51 1.06 -17.55
N GLU A 107 34.00 -0.14 -17.24
CA GLU A 107 33.35 -0.99 -16.24
C GLU A 107 33.18 -0.19 -14.96
N GLN A 108 31.94 0.05 -14.59
CA GLN A 108 31.62 0.52 -13.27
C GLN A 108 31.86 -0.67 -12.34
N ALA A 109 33.05 -0.78 -11.75
CA ALA A 109 33.19 -1.52 -10.51
C ALA A 109 32.04 -1.00 -9.64
N GLN A 110 31.05 -1.84 -9.34
CA GLN A 110 29.88 -1.45 -8.56
C GLN A 110 30.42 -0.93 -7.22
N ALA A 111 30.83 0.33 -7.24
CA ALA A 111 31.11 1.05 -6.02
C ALA A 111 29.75 1.15 -5.35
N ILE A 112 29.52 0.27 -4.37
CA ILE A 112 28.36 0.31 -3.49
C ILE A 112 28.54 1.52 -2.57
N ASN A 113 28.66 2.69 -3.17
CA ASN A 113 28.62 4.01 -2.52
C ASN A 113 27.17 4.49 -2.40
N ASP A 114 26.19 3.58 -2.60
CA ASP A 114 24.78 3.88 -2.40
C ASP A 114 24.55 4.35 -0.97
N VAL A 115 24.11 5.57 -0.85
CA VAL A 115 23.68 6.14 0.41
C VAL A 115 22.29 5.62 0.70
N VAL A 116 22.12 5.03 1.85
CA VAL A 116 20.81 4.56 2.37
C VAL A 116 20.41 5.38 3.58
N VAL A 117 19.12 5.63 3.71
CA VAL A 117 18.55 6.20 4.92
C VAL A 117 18.36 5.07 5.92
N THR A 118 19.00 5.19 7.07
CA THR A 118 18.91 4.25 8.18
C THR A 118 17.92 4.76 9.25
N ALA A 119 17.90 4.12 10.40
CA ALA A 119 17.06 4.54 11.52
C ALA A 119 17.28 6.03 11.86
N LEU A 120 16.21 6.69 12.31
CA LEU A 120 16.15 8.12 12.67
C LEU A 120 16.44 9.09 11.51
N GLY A 121 16.46 8.62 10.25
CA GLY A 121 16.73 9.44 9.07
C GLY A 121 18.22 9.68 8.82
N ILE A 122 19.12 8.97 9.49
CA ILE A 122 20.58 9.10 9.31
C ILE A 122 20.98 8.50 7.96
N LYS A 123 21.63 9.31 7.13
CA LYS A 123 22.18 8.86 5.84
C LYS A 123 23.53 8.19 6.03
N ARG A 124 23.73 6.99 5.46
CA ARG A 124 24.98 6.21 5.57
C ARG A 124 25.27 5.47 4.28
N GLU A 125 26.55 5.26 3.99
CA GLU A 125 26.96 4.40 2.89
C GLU A 125 26.58 2.94 3.16
N GLN A 126 25.95 2.26 2.20
CA GLN A 126 25.51 0.88 2.34
C GLN A 126 26.67 -0.07 2.67
N LYS A 127 27.87 0.20 2.11
CA LYS A 127 29.06 -0.61 2.39
C LYS A 127 29.50 -0.56 3.87
N ALA A 128 29.21 0.55 4.56
CA ALA A 128 29.59 0.75 5.96
C ALA A 128 28.70 0.01 6.95
N LEU A 129 27.49 -0.42 6.54
CA LEU A 129 26.51 -1.00 7.48
C LEU A 129 26.85 -2.44 7.88
N GLY A 130 26.87 -2.73 9.17
CA GLY A 130 27.09 -4.06 9.72
C GLY A 130 25.89 -5.01 9.60
N TYR A 131 24.74 -4.51 9.16
CA TYR A 131 23.49 -5.26 8.98
C TYR A 131 22.99 -5.24 7.53
N ALA A 132 22.00 -6.09 7.23
CA ALA A 132 21.47 -6.22 5.88
C ALA A 132 20.43 -5.12 5.58
N THR A 133 20.65 -4.39 4.49
CA THR A 133 19.70 -3.44 3.95
C THR A 133 19.40 -3.73 2.49
N THR A 134 18.22 -3.33 2.04
CA THR A 134 17.85 -3.32 0.62
C THR A 134 17.27 -1.97 0.31
N LYS A 135 17.79 -1.30 -0.72
CA LYS A 135 17.24 -0.04 -1.24
C LYS A 135 16.47 -0.31 -2.53
N LEU A 136 15.31 0.28 -2.65
CA LEU A 136 14.47 0.24 -3.85
C LEU A 136 14.10 1.68 -4.23
N GLY A 137 14.36 2.06 -5.48
CA GLY A 137 13.94 3.37 -6.01
C GLY A 137 12.43 3.45 -6.20
N GLY A 138 11.87 4.65 -6.08
CA GLY A 138 10.44 4.89 -6.21
C GLY A 138 9.93 4.62 -7.63
N ASP A 139 10.76 4.81 -8.65
CA ASP A 139 10.51 4.46 -10.05
C ASP A 139 10.09 2.99 -10.21
N LYS A 140 10.84 2.06 -9.58
CA LYS A 140 10.54 0.63 -9.63
C LYS A 140 9.21 0.25 -8.95
N ILE A 141 8.67 1.13 -8.11
CA ILE A 141 7.40 0.93 -7.43
C ILE A 141 6.25 1.45 -8.29
N SER A 142 6.39 2.66 -8.84
CA SER A 142 5.39 3.26 -9.71
C SER A 142 5.26 2.51 -11.04
N GLU A 143 6.36 2.02 -11.61
CA GLU A 143 6.35 1.17 -12.83
C GLU A 143 5.61 -0.16 -12.65
N ALA A 144 5.50 -0.67 -11.44
CA ALA A 144 4.78 -1.92 -11.17
C ALA A 144 3.26 -1.79 -11.35
N LEU A 145 2.72 -0.57 -11.47
CA LEU A 145 1.31 -0.25 -11.72
C LEU A 145 0.33 -1.01 -10.81
N SER A 146 0.78 -1.43 -9.64
CA SER A 146 -0.06 -2.18 -8.71
C SER A 146 -1.06 -1.26 -8.01
N THR A 147 -2.33 -1.64 -7.97
CA THR A 147 -3.40 -0.92 -7.27
C THR A 147 -3.13 -0.78 -5.77
N ASN A 148 -2.39 -1.74 -5.19
CA ASN A 148 -1.82 -1.62 -3.85
C ASN A 148 -0.29 -1.66 -3.98
N TRP A 149 0.37 -0.53 -3.74
CA TRP A 149 1.82 -0.34 -3.94
C TRP A 149 2.69 -1.33 -3.14
N THR A 150 2.21 -1.83 -1.99
CA THR A 150 2.94 -2.82 -1.21
C THR A 150 3.13 -4.13 -1.97
N SER A 151 2.23 -4.44 -2.90
CA SER A 151 2.35 -5.62 -3.77
C SER A 151 3.56 -5.52 -4.71
N ALA A 152 4.00 -4.30 -5.04
CA ALA A 152 5.20 -4.07 -5.84
C ALA A 152 6.51 -4.45 -5.11
N LEU A 153 6.48 -4.62 -3.78
CA LEU A 153 7.64 -5.04 -2.99
C LEU A 153 7.89 -6.55 -3.07
N SER A 154 6.85 -7.32 -3.35
CA SER A 154 6.94 -8.79 -3.46
C SER A 154 7.90 -9.19 -4.58
N GLY A 155 8.81 -10.11 -4.30
CA GLY A 155 9.84 -10.56 -5.25
C GLY A 155 11.01 -9.59 -5.46
N LYS A 156 10.91 -8.31 -5.05
CA LYS A 156 11.99 -7.31 -5.20
C LYS A 156 12.89 -7.20 -3.97
N ILE A 157 12.42 -7.68 -2.82
CA ILE A 157 13.15 -7.57 -1.55
C ILE A 157 13.32 -8.98 -0.98
N ALA A 158 14.56 -9.46 -0.94
CA ALA A 158 14.87 -10.78 -0.39
C ALA A 158 14.46 -10.88 1.10
N GLY A 159 13.75 -11.95 1.48
CA GLY A 159 13.27 -12.19 2.84
C GLY A 159 12.09 -11.33 3.26
N LEU A 160 11.43 -10.65 2.32
CA LEU A 160 10.14 -10.00 2.54
C LEU A 160 9.02 -10.97 2.17
N ASN A 161 8.13 -11.22 3.10
CA ASN A 161 6.87 -11.93 2.90
C ASN A 161 5.72 -10.92 2.98
N LEU A 162 4.92 -10.86 1.94
CA LEU A 162 3.73 -10.01 1.88
C LEU A 162 2.48 -10.88 2.08
N VAL A 163 1.81 -10.71 3.21
CA VAL A 163 0.52 -11.33 3.48
C VAL A 163 -0.57 -10.37 3.00
N ARG A 164 -1.26 -10.75 1.93
CA ARG A 164 -2.30 -9.93 1.31
C ARG A 164 -3.65 -10.17 1.98
N SER A 165 -4.41 -9.11 2.14
CA SER A 165 -5.82 -9.20 2.54
C SER A 165 -6.70 -9.62 1.37
N GLY A 166 -7.75 -10.40 1.66
CA GLY A 166 -8.81 -10.73 0.71
C GLY A 166 -9.75 -9.56 0.36
N ALA A 167 -9.58 -8.40 0.99
CA ALA A 167 -10.40 -7.21 0.74
C ALA A 167 -9.98 -6.40 -0.51
N GLY A 168 -9.10 -6.94 -1.34
CA GLY A 168 -8.67 -6.32 -2.59
C GLY A 168 -7.77 -5.09 -2.40
N PRO A 169 -7.85 -4.12 -3.34
CA PRO A 169 -6.94 -2.96 -3.34
C PRO A 169 -7.02 -2.08 -2.10
N ALA A 170 -8.18 -2.06 -1.43
CA ALA A 170 -8.41 -1.27 -0.22
C ALA A 170 -7.94 -1.97 1.06
N GLY A 171 -7.68 -3.28 1.01
CA GLY A 171 -7.41 -4.14 2.16
C GLY A 171 -6.03 -3.93 2.80
N SER A 172 -5.90 -4.36 4.05
CA SER A 172 -4.66 -4.26 4.83
C SER A 172 -3.67 -5.34 4.42
N ASN A 173 -2.49 -4.96 3.97
CA ASN A 173 -1.39 -5.89 3.73
C ASN A 173 -0.45 -5.90 4.94
N LYS A 174 0.02 -7.09 5.34
CA LYS A 174 1.08 -7.25 6.34
C LYS A 174 2.41 -7.49 5.65
N ILE A 175 3.44 -6.78 6.08
CA ILE A 175 4.80 -6.96 5.59
C ILE A 175 5.63 -7.58 6.70
N ILE A 176 6.11 -8.79 6.46
CA ILE A 176 6.90 -9.58 7.40
C ILE A 176 8.31 -9.73 6.84
N LEU A 177 9.32 -9.44 7.66
CA LEU A 177 10.72 -9.53 7.28
C LEU A 177 11.41 -10.71 7.96
N ARG A 178 12.01 -11.62 7.17
CA ARG A 178 12.74 -12.80 7.65
C ARG A 178 11.92 -13.82 8.42
N GLY A 179 10.62 -13.89 8.17
CA GLY A 179 9.71 -14.83 8.83
C GLY A 179 9.10 -14.28 10.12
N GLU A 180 8.16 -15.02 10.67
CA GLU A 180 7.46 -14.69 11.91
C GLU A 180 8.30 -15.17 13.11
N SER A 181 8.61 -14.26 14.03
CA SER A 181 9.41 -14.51 15.21
C SER A 181 8.59 -14.52 16.51
N ASN A 182 7.34 -14.06 16.45
CA ASN A 182 6.45 -13.97 17.59
C ASN A 182 5.22 -14.85 17.36
N LEU A 183 4.93 -15.77 18.27
CA LEU A 183 3.79 -16.71 18.18
C LEU A 183 2.45 -16.06 18.48
N THR A 184 2.42 -15.05 19.34
CA THR A 184 1.16 -14.48 19.88
C THR A 184 0.99 -13.00 19.59
N GLY A 185 2.04 -12.33 19.10
CA GLY A 185 2.04 -10.90 18.84
C GLY A 185 2.03 -10.54 17.36
N ASP A 186 2.19 -9.26 17.08
CA ASP A 186 2.34 -8.75 15.73
C ASP A 186 3.78 -9.01 15.24
N ASN A 187 3.91 -9.49 14.01
CA ASN A 187 5.18 -9.75 13.32
C ASN A 187 5.45 -8.73 12.20
N GLN A 188 4.64 -7.69 12.11
CA GLN A 188 4.74 -6.70 11.04
C GLN A 188 5.97 -5.81 11.20
N ALA A 189 6.66 -5.55 10.08
CA ALA A 189 7.75 -4.59 10.04
C ALA A 189 7.26 -3.17 10.36
N LEU A 190 8.07 -2.41 11.09
CA LEU A 190 7.81 -1.00 11.37
C LEU A 190 7.82 -0.18 10.07
N ILE A 191 6.84 0.68 9.88
CA ILE A 191 6.78 1.59 8.74
C ILE A 191 7.13 2.99 9.20
N VAL A 192 8.09 3.61 8.52
CA VAL A 192 8.54 4.98 8.81
C VAL A 192 8.53 5.78 7.52
N ILE A 193 7.83 6.91 7.49
CA ILE A 193 7.77 7.83 6.34
C ILE A 193 8.42 9.14 6.73
N ASP A 194 9.51 9.51 6.07
CA ASP A 194 10.24 10.74 6.33
C ASP A 194 10.62 10.95 7.82
N GLY A 195 10.84 9.84 8.54
CA GLY A 195 11.16 9.84 9.96
C GLY A 195 9.95 9.82 10.90
N VAL A 196 8.72 9.84 10.37
CA VAL A 196 7.48 9.66 11.12
C VAL A 196 7.12 8.18 11.15
N VAL A 197 6.92 7.61 12.31
CA VAL A 197 6.43 6.24 12.44
C VAL A 197 4.93 6.22 12.19
N ILE A 198 4.49 5.35 11.29
CA ILE A 198 3.10 5.25 10.88
C ILE A 198 2.41 4.10 11.61
N ASN A 199 1.20 4.33 12.07
CA ASN A 199 0.35 3.26 12.58
C ASN A 199 -0.12 2.37 11.41
N SER A 200 0.53 1.22 11.25
CA SER A 200 0.23 0.25 10.19
C SER A 200 -0.67 -0.88 10.65
N SER A 201 -1.31 -0.78 11.80
CA SER A 201 -2.23 -1.80 12.31
C SER A 201 -3.33 -2.10 11.28
N SER A 202 -3.73 -3.37 11.19
CA SER A 202 -4.78 -3.78 10.27
C SER A 202 -6.10 -3.10 10.63
N GLY A 203 -6.83 -2.63 9.62
CA GLY A 203 -8.17 -2.07 9.78
C GLY A 203 -9.24 -3.10 10.11
N LEU A 204 -8.86 -4.36 10.36
CA LEU A 204 -9.74 -5.41 10.83
C LEU A 204 -10.28 -5.03 12.20
N SER A 205 -11.58 -4.98 12.33
CA SER A 205 -12.23 -4.86 13.63
C SER A 205 -12.02 -6.18 14.37
N THR A 206 -11.03 -6.23 15.25
CA THR A 206 -10.94 -7.31 16.21
C THR A 206 -12.05 -7.08 17.24
N GLY A 207 -13.19 -7.72 17.04
CA GLY A 207 -14.15 -7.91 18.10
C GLY A 207 -13.46 -8.60 19.28
N SER A 208 -13.94 -8.35 20.46
CA SER A 208 -13.49 -8.96 21.71
C SER A 208 -13.33 -10.49 21.54
N GLY A 209 -12.09 -10.93 21.52
CA GLY A 209 -11.73 -12.34 21.60
C GLY A 209 -12.03 -13.16 20.33
N ASN A 210 -11.02 -13.81 19.81
CA ASN A 210 -11.04 -14.90 18.86
C ASN A 210 -11.44 -14.59 17.41
N SER A 211 -10.41 -14.61 16.58
CA SER A 211 -10.43 -14.80 15.13
C SER A 211 -11.52 -14.02 14.39
N SER A 212 -11.13 -12.86 13.89
CA SER A 212 -11.82 -12.17 12.78
C SER A 212 -12.12 -13.07 11.58
N TYR A 213 -11.55 -14.24 11.53
CA TYR A 213 -11.69 -15.24 10.46
C TYR A 213 -13.03 -15.99 10.51
N LEU A 214 -13.44 -16.41 11.69
CA LEU A 214 -14.78 -16.96 11.98
C LEU A 214 -15.63 -15.90 12.68
N GLY A 215 -15.10 -14.69 12.74
CA GLY A 215 -15.55 -13.61 13.57
C GLY A 215 -16.99 -13.26 13.37
N GLU A 216 -17.66 -13.38 14.44
CA GLU A 216 -19.07 -13.16 14.52
C GLU A 216 -19.46 -11.73 14.20
N ASP A 217 -18.57 -10.74 14.38
CA ASP A 217 -19.01 -9.37 14.45
C ASP A 217 -18.76 -8.52 13.20
N SER A 218 -17.60 -8.59 12.58
CA SER A 218 -17.35 -7.82 11.36
C SER A 218 -16.16 -8.38 10.59
N PRO A 219 -16.42 -9.08 9.46
CA PRO A 219 -15.37 -9.61 8.62
C PRO A 219 -14.83 -8.57 7.65
N VAL A 220 -15.01 -7.28 7.92
CA VAL A 220 -14.65 -6.19 7.01
C VAL A 220 -13.26 -5.68 7.32
N ASP A 221 -12.39 -5.68 6.32
CA ASP A 221 -11.09 -5.04 6.37
C ASP A 221 -11.18 -3.61 5.81
N PHE A 222 -11.14 -2.63 6.69
CA PHE A 222 -11.22 -1.21 6.32
C PHE A 222 -9.87 -0.63 5.83
N GLY A 223 -8.84 -1.48 5.68
CA GLY A 223 -7.51 -1.08 5.25
C GLY A 223 -6.69 -0.42 6.36
N SER A 224 -5.39 -0.29 6.14
CA SER A 224 -4.45 0.38 7.04
C SER A 224 -3.95 1.70 6.43
N ALA A 225 -3.33 2.55 7.26
CA ALA A 225 -2.68 3.78 6.80
C ALA A 225 -1.54 3.51 5.80
N LEU A 226 -0.95 2.31 5.82
CA LEU A 226 0.05 1.90 4.84
C LEU A 226 -0.47 1.99 3.40
N ASN A 227 -1.74 1.68 3.17
CA ASN A 227 -2.35 1.74 1.84
C ASN A 227 -2.68 3.17 1.39
N ASP A 228 -2.61 4.14 2.30
CA ASP A 228 -2.94 5.54 2.01
C ASP A 228 -1.73 6.30 1.44
N ILE A 229 -0.53 5.68 1.45
CA ILE A 229 0.69 6.22 0.83
C ILE A 229 0.53 6.25 -0.69
N ASN A 230 0.86 7.39 -1.29
CA ASN A 230 0.87 7.53 -2.74
C ASN A 230 2.22 7.05 -3.31
N PRO A 231 2.27 6.00 -4.16
CA PRO A 231 3.52 5.51 -4.74
C PRO A 231 4.24 6.55 -5.61
N GLU A 232 3.51 7.49 -6.23
CA GLU A 232 4.09 8.57 -7.05
C GLU A 232 4.90 9.57 -6.23
N ASP A 233 4.64 9.68 -4.92
CA ASP A 233 5.39 10.54 -4.02
C ASP A 233 6.61 9.85 -3.39
N ILE A 234 6.81 8.55 -3.61
CA ILE A 234 7.95 7.80 -3.07
C ILE A 234 9.21 8.11 -3.90
N GLU A 235 10.28 8.53 -3.25
CA GLU A 235 11.62 8.65 -3.81
C GLU A 235 12.40 7.34 -3.68
N SER A 236 12.37 6.76 -2.46
CA SER A 236 13.06 5.49 -2.19
C SER A 236 12.47 4.77 -0.99
N ILE A 237 12.63 3.45 -0.98
CA ILE A 237 12.34 2.58 0.15
C ILE A 237 13.63 1.90 0.59
N ASN A 238 13.95 2.02 1.88
CA ASN A 238 15.07 1.33 2.50
C ASN A 238 14.53 0.31 3.51
N VAL A 239 14.86 -0.95 3.33
CA VAL A 239 14.42 -2.04 4.20
C VAL A 239 15.55 -2.42 5.14
N LEU A 240 15.33 -2.21 6.44
CA LEU A 240 16.24 -2.60 7.51
C LEU A 240 15.82 -3.97 8.05
N LYS A 241 16.65 -4.98 7.79
CA LYS A 241 16.30 -6.38 8.10
C LYS A 241 16.87 -6.80 9.44
N GLY A 242 15.97 -7.12 10.37
CA GLY A 242 16.30 -7.65 11.70
C GLY A 242 16.47 -6.58 12.78
N ALA A 243 16.46 -7.04 14.03
CA ALA A 243 16.43 -6.20 15.22
C ALA A 243 17.65 -5.25 15.31
N GLY A 244 18.84 -5.69 14.97
CA GLY A 244 20.05 -4.86 15.00
C GLY A 244 20.01 -3.65 14.09
N ALA A 245 19.31 -3.76 12.95
CA ALA A 245 19.14 -2.66 12.03
C ALA A 245 18.12 -1.62 12.52
N ALA A 246 17.20 -2.03 13.37
CA ALA A 246 16.08 -1.22 13.85
C ALA A 246 16.12 -0.95 15.35
N ALA A 247 17.19 -1.34 16.06
CA ALA A 247 17.35 -1.16 17.51
C ALA A 247 17.11 0.29 17.99
N LEU A 248 17.43 1.27 17.12
CA LEU A 248 17.16 2.68 17.42
C LEU A 248 15.68 3.06 17.46
N TYR A 249 14.78 2.19 16.98
CA TYR A 249 13.33 2.35 17.13
C TYR A 249 12.76 1.62 18.36
N GLY A 250 13.65 1.06 19.23
CA GLY A 250 13.27 0.31 20.40
C GLY A 250 12.48 -0.95 20.08
N GLN A 251 11.55 -1.35 20.95
CA GLN A 251 10.72 -2.55 20.73
C GLN A 251 9.96 -2.55 19.39
N ARG A 252 9.55 -1.39 18.89
CA ARG A 252 8.81 -1.27 17.62
C ARG A 252 9.63 -1.73 16.41
N GLY A 253 10.96 -1.68 16.51
CA GLY A 253 11.89 -2.14 15.48
C GLY A 253 12.27 -3.62 15.56
N ALA A 254 11.72 -4.41 16.49
CA ALA A 254 12.09 -5.81 16.70
C ALA A 254 11.97 -6.68 15.44
N HIS A 255 10.97 -6.42 14.61
CA HIS A 255 10.72 -7.15 13.37
C HIS A 255 11.33 -6.48 12.13
N GLY A 256 12.27 -5.54 12.32
CA GLY A 256 12.84 -4.73 11.25
C GLY A 256 12.00 -3.51 10.92
N ALA A 257 12.48 -2.71 9.95
CA ALA A 257 11.80 -1.48 9.56
C ALA A 257 11.86 -1.23 8.06
N ILE A 258 10.82 -0.60 7.53
CA ILE A 258 10.73 -0.10 6.16
C ILE A 258 10.71 1.42 6.23
N ILE A 259 11.77 2.03 5.73
CA ILE A 259 11.93 3.49 5.74
C ILE A 259 11.63 4.01 4.35
N ILE A 260 10.57 4.79 4.25
CA ILE A 260 10.10 5.43 3.02
C ILE A 260 10.54 6.88 3.04
N THR A 261 11.24 7.28 1.99
CA THR A 261 11.58 8.69 1.75
C THR A 261 10.70 9.20 0.63
N THR A 262 10.03 10.33 0.84
CA THR A 262 9.20 10.96 -0.19
C THR A 262 9.99 11.99 -0.99
N LYS A 263 9.55 12.21 -2.24
CA LYS A 263 10.14 13.18 -3.17
C LYS A 263 10.10 14.59 -2.60
N THR A 264 11.15 15.33 -2.81
CA THR A 264 11.28 16.76 -2.47
C THR A 264 11.48 17.60 -3.73
N GLY A 265 11.51 18.92 -3.60
CA GLY A 265 12.00 19.79 -4.68
C GLY A 265 13.49 19.61 -4.89
N GLU A 266 13.97 19.75 -6.13
CA GLU A 266 15.40 19.65 -6.47
C GLU A 266 16.14 20.93 -6.07
N GLU A 267 17.25 20.81 -5.33
CA GLU A 267 18.04 21.95 -4.83
C GLU A 267 18.69 22.77 -5.96
N THR A 268 18.96 22.15 -7.11
CA THR A 268 19.62 22.79 -8.26
C THR A 268 18.67 23.36 -9.29
N MET A 269 17.36 23.15 -9.11
CA MET A 269 16.37 23.58 -10.09
C MET A 269 16.12 25.09 -10.00
N ARG A 270 16.49 25.81 -11.06
CA ARG A 270 16.05 27.19 -11.28
C ARG A 270 14.77 27.17 -12.13
N GLY A 271 13.65 27.60 -11.53
CA GLY A 271 12.35 27.65 -12.21
C GLY A 271 11.31 26.74 -11.61
N LEU A 272 10.22 26.56 -12.33
CA LEU A 272 9.05 25.81 -11.94
C LEU A 272 8.90 24.57 -12.83
N LYS A 273 8.73 23.40 -12.22
CA LYS A 273 8.47 22.13 -12.92
C LYS A 273 7.07 21.64 -12.54
N VAL A 274 6.25 21.42 -13.56
CA VAL A 274 4.97 20.76 -13.43
C VAL A 274 5.10 19.33 -13.95
N SER A 275 4.69 18.35 -13.18
CA SER A 275 4.62 16.95 -13.60
C SER A 275 3.18 16.48 -13.49
N PHE A 276 2.70 15.83 -14.54
CA PHE A 276 1.38 15.20 -14.61
C PHE A 276 1.54 13.72 -14.94
N SER A 277 0.84 12.86 -14.21
CA SER A 277 0.76 11.42 -14.47
C SER A 277 -0.70 11.00 -14.41
N SER A 278 -1.12 10.18 -15.36
CA SER A 278 -2.44 9.58 -15.40
C SER A 278 -2.32 8.11 -15.77
N THR A 279 -2.87 7.24 -14.94
CA THR A 279 -2.79 5.80 -15.10
C THR A 279 -4.18 5.20 -15.03
N ALA A 280 -4.50 4.32 -15.97
CA ALA A 280 -5.69 3.48 -15.94
C ALA A 280 -5.25 2.01 -15.81
N ASN A 281 -5.81 1.32 -14.83
CA ASN A 281 -5.53 -0.08 -14.56
C ASN A 281 -6.84 -0.88 -14.59
N PHE A 282 -6.82 -2.03 -15.29
CA PHE A 282 -7.95 -2.93 -15.42
C PHE A 282 -7.58 -4.29 -14.85
N GLU A 283 -8.43 -4.84 -14.00
CA GLU A 283 -8.17 -6.08 -13.28
C GLU A 283 -9.31 -7.08 -13.53
N THR A 284 -8.95 -8.33 -13.85
CA THR A 284 -9.90 -9.44 -13.97
C THR A 284 -9.37 -10.65 -13.20
N PRO A 285 -10.24 -11.44 -12.54
CA PRO A 285 -9.83 -12.73 -12.02
C PRO A 285 -9.41 -13.65 -13.19
N TYR A 286 -8.23 -14.26 -13.10
CA TYR A 286 -7.77 -15.16 -14.17
C TYR A 286 -7.59 -16.60 -13.70
N HIS A 287 -7.38 -16.82 -12.39
CA HIS A 287 -7.16 -18.13 -11.81
C HIS A 287 -8.39 -18.58 -11.03
N TRP A 288 -9.00 -19.66 -11.48
CA TRP A 288 -10.22 -20.21 -10.94
C TRP A 288 -9.99 -21.64 -10.45
N PRO A 289 -10.67 -22.10 -9.38
CA PRO A 289 -10.69 -23.52 -9.04
C PRO A 289 -11.28 -24.36 -10.18
N ASP A 290 -10.78 -25.57 -10.32
CA ASP A 290 -11.31 -26.53 -11.29
C ASP A 290 -12.51 -27.25 -10.64
N TYR A 291 -13.70 -26.69 -10.87
CA TYR A 291 -14.94 -27.23 -10.35
C TYR A 291 -15.47 -28.35 -11.24
N GLN A 292 -16.15 -29.32 -10.61
CA GLN A 292 -16.88 -30.36 -11.33
C GLN A 292 -18.22 -29.85 -11.84
N TYR A 293 -18.61 -30.25 -13.05
CA TYR A 293 -19.89 -29.95 -13.71
C TYR A 293 -20.54 -31.19 -14.34
N ALA A 294 -20.19 -32.38 -13.86
CA ALA A 294 -20.76 -33.63 -14.31
C ALA A 294 -21.95 -34.07 -13.44
N TYR A 295 -21.99 -33.63 -12.18
CA TYR A 295 -23.02 -33.95 -11.20
C TYR A 295 -23.62 -32.68 -10.59
N GLY A 296 -24.90 -32.70 -10.29
CA GLY A 296 -25.63 -31.53 -9.80
C GLY A 296 -25.82 -31.52 -8.27
N SER A 297 -26.74 -30.72 -7.83
CA SER A 297 -27.11 -30.62 -6.41
C SER A 297 -27.68 -31.92 -5.87
N GLY A 298 -27.39 -32.20 -4.60
CA GLY A 298 -27.85 -33.40 -3.91
C GLY A 298 -26.75 -33.98 -3.02
N THR A 299 -27.09 -35.00 -2.26
CA THR A 299 -26.22 -35.75 -1.35
C THR A 299 -26.10 -37.19 -1.77
N GLU A 300 -24.89 -37.78 -1.71
CA GLU A 300 -24.63 -39.23 -1.82
C GLU A 300 -25.21 -39.88 -3.09
N GLY A 301 -25.28 -39.18 -4.22
CA GLY A 301 -25.81 -39.72 -5.46
C GLY A 301 -27.29 -39.92 -5.48
N VAL A 302 -28.04 -39.39 -4.51
CA VAL A 302 -29.50 -39.43 -4.47
C VAL A 302 -30.07 -38.77 -5.72
N ASN A 303 -31.10 -39.34 -6.30
CA ASN A 303 -31.77 -38.80 -7.47
C ASN A 303 -32.19 -37.34 -7.24
N TYR A 304 -32.05 -36.54 -8.28
CA TYR A 304 -32.58 -35.18 -8.26
C TYR A 304 -34.10 -35.19 -8.22
N PHE A 305 -34.64 -34.19 -7.56
CA PHE A 305 -36.05 -33.91 -7.45
C PHE A 305 -36.35 -32.50 -7.87
N SER A 306 -37.57 -32.25 -8.31
CA SER A 306 -37.99 -30.91 -8.70
C SER A 306 -37.86 -29.91 -7.56
N TRP A 307 -37.56 -28.65 -7.94
CA TRP A 307 -37.57 -27.56 -6.99
C TRP A 307 -38.98 -27.31 -6.45
N GLY A 308 -39.12 -27.27 -5.16
CA GLY A 308 -40.44 -27.15 -4.55
C GLY A 308 -41.08 -28.49 -4.23
N ALA A 309 -42.38 -28.53 -4.18
CA ALA A 309 -43.14 -29.75 -3.79
C ALA A 309 -43.39 -30.67 -4.98
N THR A 310 -43.32 -32.05 -4.80
CA THR A 310 -43.38 -32.81 -5.59
C THR A 310 -43.80 -34.23 -5.84
N GLU A 311 -44.41 -34.43 -6.96
CA GLU A 311 -44.58 -35.69 -7.59
C GLU A 311 -43.23 -36.35 -7.98
N ASP A 312 -42.18 -35.58 -8.07
CA ASP A 312 -40.83 -36.05 -8.41
C ASP A 312 -40.00 -36.46 -7.18
N GLY A 313 -40.52 -36.27 -5.96
CA GLY A 313 -39.85 -36.63 -4.73
C GLY A 313 -39.53 -35.44 -3.79
N PRO A 314 -38.61 -35.57 -2.84
CA PRO A 314 -38.27 -34.53 -1.88
C PRO A 314 -37.71 -33.27 -2.52
N ASN A 315 -38.04 -32.12 -1.94
CA ASN A 315 -37.58 -30.84 -2.39
C ASN A 315 -36.07 -30.63 -2.14
N THR A 316 -35.29 -30.30 -3.16
CA THR A 316 -33.85 -30.07 -3.09
C THR A 316 -33.47 -28.60 -3.01
N ARG A 317 -34.41 -27.66 -2.86
CA ARG A 317 -34.16 -26.21 -2.87
C ARG A 317 -33.19 -25.73 -1.79
N ASN A 318 -33.10 -26.48 -0.69
CA ASN A 318 -32.31 -26.09 0.48
C ASN A 318 -30.93 -26.77 0.55
N THR A 319 -30.45 -27.37 -0.55
CA THR A 319 -29.12 -27.98 -0.56
C THR A 319 -28.05 -27.06 -1.12
N SER A 320 -26.88 -27.08 -0.49
CA SER A 320 -25.63 -26.52 -0.97
C SER A 320 -24.60 -27.58 -1.35
N GLN A 321 -25.01 -28.86 -1.39
CA GLN A 321 -24.14 -29.99 -1.70
C GLN A 321 -24.24 -30.35 -3.18
N ALA A 322 -23.12 -30.71 -3.79
CA ALA A 322 -22.97 -31.00 -5.22
C ALA A 322 -22.59 -32.47 -5.47
N TRP A 323 -23.23 -33.40 -4.73
CA TRP A 323 -23.05 -34.84 -4.81
C TRP A 323 -24.33 -35.56 -5.26
N GLY A 324 -25.16 -34.89 -6.04
CA GLY A 324 -26.37 -35.40 -6.59
C GLY A 324 -26.17 -36.24 -7.86
N PRO A 325 -27.21 -36.48 -8.65
CA PRO A 325 -27.16 -37.30 -9.84
C PRO A 325 -26.35 -36.63 -10.94
N LYS A 326 -25.91 -37.45 -11.89
CA LYS A 326 -25.21 -37.01 -13.10
C LYS A 326 -26.16 -36.22 -14.01
N PHE A 327 -25.64 -35.20 -14.70
CA PHE A 327 -26.37 -34.52 -15.77
C PHE A 327 -26.43 -35.41 -17.00
N ASP A 328 -27.60 -35.99 -17.29
CA ASP A 328 -27.82 -36.90 -18.40
C ASP A 328 -29.05 -36.57 -19.26
N GLY A 329 -29.53 -35.31 -19.16
CA GLY A 329 -30.65 -34.84 -19.95
C GLY A 329 -32.00 -34.87 -19.26
N GLN A 330 -32.05 -35.00 -17.94
CA GLN A 330 -33.27 -35.01 -17.18
C GLN A 330 -34.02 -33.67 -17.28
N MET A 331 -35.36 -33.77 -17.20
CA MET A 331 -36.28 -32.64 -17.22
C MET A 331 -37.02 -32.59 -15.86
N PHE A 332 -36.84 -31.47 -15.13
CA PHE A 332 -37.47 -31.26 -13.83
C PHE A 332 -38.10 -29.88 -13.75
N TYR A 333 -39.07 -29.72 -12.82
CA TYR A 333 -39.54 -28.41 -12.41
C TYR A 333 -38.41 -27.68 -11.70
N GLN A 334 -38.04 -26.51 -12.17
CA GLN A 334 -36.95 -25.72 -11.60
C GLN A 334 -37.51 -24.45 -10.97
N TYR A 335 -36.63 -23.64 -10.40
CA TYR A 335 -36.98 -22.33 -9.86
C TYR A 335 -37.39 -21.38 -10.98
N ASP A 336 -38.50 -20.66 -10.78
CA ASP A 336 -38.93 -19.56 -11.64
C ASP A 336 -38.64 -18.21 -10.95
N PRO A 337 -37.71 -17.38 -11.47
CA PRO A 337 -37.40 -16.10 -10.88
C PRO A 337 -38.54 -15.06 -10.97
N ALA A 338 -39.50 -15.24 -11.89
CA ALA A 338 -40.61 -14.30 -12.03
C ALA A 338 -41.66 -14.48 -10.91
N THR A 339 -41.84 -15.69 -10.45
CA THR A 339 -42.84 -16.03 -9.38
C THR A 339 -42.16 -16.29 -8.05
N HIS A 340 -40.85 -16.40 -8.03
CA HIS A 340 -40.04 -16.86 -6.88
C HIS A 340 -40.51 -18.20 -6.33
N GLY A 341 -41.05 -19.02 -7.20
CA GLY A 341 -41.66 -20.31 -6.90
C GLY A 341 -41.18 -21.42 -7.82
N GLN A 342 -41.94 -22.53 -7.85
CA GLN A 342 -41.71 -23.60 -8.81
C GLN A 342 -42.21 -23.19 -10.18
N ALA A 343 -41.39 -23.44 -11.22
CA ALA A 343 -41.82 -23.26 -12.61
C ALA A 343 -43.02 -24.18 -12.95
N THR A 344 -43.88 -23.72 -13.85
CA THR A 344 -45.04 -24.46 -14.31
C THR A 344 -44.74 -25.58 -15.30
N GLU A 345 -43.54 -25.51 -15.91
CA GLU A 345 -43.09 -26.49 -16.89
C GLU A 345 -41.73 -27.09 -16.48
N ARG A 346 -41.51 -28.34 -16.89
CA ARG A 346 -40.24 -29.01 -16.69
C ARG A 346 -39.23 -28.50 -17.71
N THR A 347 -38.04 -28.10 -17.25
CA THR A 347 -36.93 -27.65 -18.07
C THR A 347 -35.72 -28.55 -17.89
N LEU A 348 -34.78 -28.47 -18.83
CA LEU A 348 -33.54 -29.26 -18.79
C LEU A 348 -32.72 -28.93 -17.55
N TRP A 349 -32.47 -29.94 -16.74
CA TRP A 349 -31.60 -29.87 -15.60
C TRP A 349 -30.14 -29.97 -16.07
N ARG A 350 -29.38 -28.89 -15.97
CA ARG A 350 -28.05 -28.74 -16.56
C ARG A 350 -27.11 -27.94 -15.68
N PRO A 351 -25.78 -28.07 -15.87
CA PRO A 351 -24.80 -27.24 -15.20
C PRO A 351 -24.75 -25.82 -15.78
N TYR A 352 -24.27 -24.87 -14.96
CA TYR A 352 -23.98 -23.48 -15.33
C TYR A 352 -22.52 -23.15 -14.99
N PRO A 353 -21.55 -23.57 -15.82
CA PRO A 353 -20.14 -23.53 -15.49
C PRO A 353 -19.53 -22.11 -15.40
N ASN A 354 -20.22 -21.11 -15.93
CA ASN A 354 -19.74 -19.72 -15.92
C ASN A 354 -20.21 -18.90 -14.71
N ASN A 355 -21.10 -19.41 -13.89
CA ASN A 355 -21.64 -18.67 -12.73
C ASN A 355 -20.57 -18.06 -11.83
N HIS A 356 -19.46 -18.79 -11.61
CA HIS A 356 -18.34 -18.29 -10.79
C HIS A 356 -17.68 -17.06 -11.41
N LYS A 357 -17.65 -16.98 -12.73
CA LYS A 357 -16.98 -15.90 -13.50
C LYS A 357 -17.93 -14.74 -13.72
N ASP A 358 -19.18 -15.03 -14.11
CA ASP A 358 -20.16 -14.05 -14.55
C ASP A 358 -20.64 -13.13 -13.42
N PHE A 359 -20.46 -13.54 -12.15
CA PHE A 359 -20.73 -12.68 -11.00
C PHE A 359 -19.71 -11.52 -10.88
N PHE A 360 -18.46 -11.75 -11.23
CA PHE A 360 -17.40 -10.75 -11.09
C PHE A 360 -17.34 -9.86 -12.32
N ARG A 361 -16.92 -8.63 -12.12
CA ARG A 361 -16.73 -7.64 -13.19
C ARG A 361 -15.25 -7.34 -13.41
N THR A 362 -14.94 -6.65 -14.50
CA THR A 362 -13.63 -6.03 -14.67
C THR A 362 -13.49 -4.86 -13.68
N GLY A 363 -12.54 -4.95 -12.78
CA GLY A 363 -12.16 -3.88 -11.87
C GLY A 363 -11.42 -2.77 -12.63
N GLN A 364 -11.61 -1.52 -12.20
CA GLN A 364 -11.02 -0.34 -12.83
C GLN A 364 -10.40 0.56 -11.77
N THR A 365 -9.19 1.02 -12.02
CA THR A 365 -8.53 2.00 -11.16
C THR A 365 -7.95 3.12 -12.00
N TYR A 366 -8.36 4.34 -11.73
CA TYR A 366 -7.83 5.54 -12.35
C TYR A 366 -7.03 6.32 -11.30
N THR A 367 -5.77 6.58 -11.60
CA THR A 367 -4.89 7.39 -10.75
C THR A 367 -4.43 8.60 -11.54
N ASN A 368 -4.77 9.79 -11.06
CA ASN A 368 -4.36 11.05 -11.64
C ASN A 368 -3.53 11.83 -10.63
N SER A 369 -2.32 12.20 -11.00
CA SER A 369 -1.40 12.92 -10.14
C SER A 369 -0.87 14.17 -10.84
N VAL A 370 -0.84 15.28 -10.13
CA VAL A 370 -0.18 16.50 -10.55
C VAL A 370 0.75 16.97 -9.46
N SER A 371 1.97 17.35 -9.81
CA SER A 371 2.89 17.94 -8.84
C SER A 371 3.59 19.17 -9.42
N LEU A 372 3.75 20.14 -8.55
CA LEU A 372 4.44 21.38 -8.78
C LEU A 372 5.69 21.39 -7.90
N SER A 373 6.86 21.57 -8.49
CA SER A 373 8.10 21.71 -7.75
C SER A 373 8.90 22.89 -8.28
N GLY A 374 9.66 23.51 -7.40
CA GLY A 374 10.49 24.63 -7.76
C GLY A 374 11.49 24.94 -6.66
N GLY A 375 12.41 25.81 -6.94
CA GLY A 375 13.37 26.16 -5.93
C GLY A 375 14.42 27.19 -6.37
N SER A 376 15.26 27.48 -5.41
CA SER A 376 16.46 28.29 -5.50
C SER A 376 17.56 27.60 -4.70
N THR A 377 18.74 28.20 -4.63
CA THR A 377 19.85 27.72 -3.80
C THR A 377 19.52 27.63 -2.29
N ASN A 378 18.52 28.39 -1.84
CA ASN A 378 18.17 28.48 -0.41
C ASN A 378 16.80 27.85 -0.09
N THR A 379 15.94 27.70 -1.07
CA THR A 379 14.58 27.18 -0.85
C THR A 379 14.24 26.20 -1.96
N ASN A 380 13.73 25.03 -1.61
CA ASN A 380 13.07 24.18 -2.57
C ASN A 380 11.74 23.71 -1.99
N PHE A 381 10.77 23.53 -2.87
CA PHE A 381 9.45 23.06 -2.49
C PHE A 381 8.88 22.09 -3.52
N ARG A 382 7.98 21.23 -3.05
CA ARG A 382 7.13 20.39 -3.88
C ARG A 382 5.73 20.36 -3.28
N VAL A 383 4.73 20.54 -4.13
CA VAL A 383 3.31 20.35 -3.80
C VAL A 383 2.75 19.32 -4.77
N GLY A 384 2.14 18.28 -4.26
CA GLY A 384 1.51 17.22 -5.05
C GLY A 384 0.03 17.08 -4.70
N TYR A 385 -0.77 16.74 -5.70
CA TYR A 385 -2.15 16.28 -5.54
C TYR A 385 -2.36 15.02 -6.34
N THR A 386 -2.94 13.99 -5.70
CA THR A 386 -3.27 12.73 -6.36
C THR A 386 -4.70 12.33 -6.03
N ASN A 387 -5.45 11.99 -7.08
CA ASN A 387 -6.77 11.40 -6.99
C ASN A 387 -6.72 9.95 -7.47
N VAL A 388 -7.31 9.05 -6.70
CA VAL A 388 -7.53 7.65 -7.06
C VAL A 388 -9.01 7.36 -7.03
N TYR A 389 -9.51 6.80 -8.11
CA TYR A 389 -10.86 6.25 -8.21
C TYR A 389 -10.74 4.75 -8.53
N ASN A 390 -11.29 3.92 -7.67
CA ASN A 390 -11.28 2.47 -7.81
C ASN A 390 -12.69 1.90 -7.76
N GLU A 391 -13.01 1.09 -8.74
CA GLU A 391 -14.10 0.11 -8.74
C GLU A 391 -13.47 -1.28 -8.79
N TRP A 392 -13.80 -2.13 -7.83
CA TRP A 392 -13.17 -3.43 -7.76
C TRP A 392 -13.95 -4.52 -8.52
N ILE A 393 -13.34 -5.71 -8.62
CA ILE A 393 -13.90 -6.88 -9.34
C ILE A 393 -15.22 -7.39 -8.71
N ILE A 394 -15.44 -7.18 -7.43
CA ILE A 394 -16.72 -7.48 -6.77
C ILE A 394 -17.69 -6.33 -7.06
N PRO A 395 -18.90 -6.61 -7.59
CA PRO A 395 -19.91 -5.58 -7.87
C PRO A 395 -20.17 -4.67 -6.67
N ASN A 396 -20.45 -3.38 -6.94
CA ASN A 396 -20.78 -2.36 -5.95
C ASN A 396 -19.71 -2.18 -4.84
N THR A 397 -18.44 -2.48 -5.13
CA THR A 397 -17.32 -2.23 -4.20
C THR A 397 -16.26 -1.34 -4.82
N GLY A 398 -15.55 -0.60 -3.99
CA GLY A 398 -14.48 0.30 -4.43
C GLY A 398 -14.22 1.43 -3.45
N TYR A 399 -13.35 2.37 -3.83
CA TYR A 399 -13.02 3.53 -3.00
C TYR A 399 -12.55 4.73 -3.85
N LYS A 400 -12.62 5.90 -3.24
CA LYS A 400 -12.00 7.14 -3.72
C LYS A 400 -10.95 7.59 -2.71
N ARG A 401 -9.81 8.07 -3.21
CA ARG A 401 -8.75 8.63 -2.37
C ARG A 401 -8.21 9.91 -2.97
N ASN A 402 -8.09 10.94 -2.14
CA ASN A 402 -7.45 12.20 -2.48
C ASN A 402 -6.29 12.43 -1.54
N THR A 403 -5.11 12.69 -2.08
CA THR A 403 -3.88 12.94 -1.30
C THR A 403 -3.28 14.27 -1.71
N ILE A 404 -2.95 15.09 -0.73
CA ILE A 404 -2.19 16.34 -0.89
C ILE A 404 -0.87 16.16 -0.14
N SER A 405 0.25 16.37 -0.84
CA SER A 405 1.59 16.31 -0.28
C SER A 405 2.27 17.67 -0.40
N VAL A 406 2.92 18.13 0.66
CA VAL A 406 3.70 19.36 0.69
C VAL A 406 5.06 19.09 1.30
N SER A 407 6.11 19.48 0.61
CA SER A 407 7.49 19.42 1.09
C SER A 407 8.16 20.76 0.86
N VAL A 408 8.77 21.31 1.90
CA VAL A 408 9.53 22.58 1.84
C VAL A 408 10.85 22.37 2.57
N ASN A 409 11.96 22.72 1.92
CA ASN A 409 13.27 22.80 2.54
C ASN A 409 13.79 24.23 2.40
N GLN A 410 14.17 24.83 3.51
CA GLN A 410 14.62 26.22 3.58
C GLN A 410 15.98 26.30 4.27
N LYS A 411 16.97 26.82 3.59
CA LYS A 411 18.24 27.24 4.18
C LYS A 411 18.05 28.65 4.75
N MET A 412 17.82 28.75 6.04
CA MET A 412 17.58 30.03 6.73
C MET A 412 18.87 30.86 6.85
N THR A 413 19.96 30.16 7.19
CA THR A 413 21.32 30.70 7.24
C THR A 413 22.29 29.63 6.77
N GLU A 414 23.60 29.94 6.69
CA GLU A 414 24.62 28.94 6.36
C GLU A 414 24.66 27.78 7.35
N LYS A 415 24.20 28.00 8.57
CA LYS A 415 24.18 27.00 9.67
C LYS A 415 22.82 26.43 9.99
N LEU A 416 21.72 27.08 9.59
CA LEU A 416 20.37 26.71 9.99
C LEU A 416 19.54 26.31 8.77
N ARG A 417 19.03 25.07 8.80
CA ARG A 417 18.13 24.51 7.78
C ARG A 417 16.83 24.04 8.43
N LEU A 418 15.73 24.38 7.80
CA LEU A 418 14.38 23.94 8.18
C LEU A 418 13.83 23.06 7.06
N SER A 419 13.26 21.91 7.43
CA SER A 419 12.56 21.01 6.53
C SER A 419 11.18 20.72 7.07
N THR A 420 10.17 20.79 6.22
CA THR A 420 8.79 20.47 6.57
C THR A 420 8.20 19.55 5.51
N LYS A 421 7.57 18.47 5.95
CA LYS A 421 6.81 17.56 5.09
C LYS A 421 5.46 17.29 5.72
N ILE A 422 4.39 17.43 4.94
CA ILE A 422 3.01 17.22 5.37
C ILE A 422 2.28 16.47 4.27
N ASN A 423 1.60 15.39 4.64
CA ASN A 423 0.70 14.64 3.78
C ASN A 423 -0.69 14.62 4.42
N TYR A 424 -1.69 14.97 3.64
CA TYR A 424 -3.10 14.80 3.99
C TYR A 424 -3.74 13.85 3.02
N THR A 425 -4.45 12.84 3.52
CA THR A 425 -5.19 11.88 2.71
C THR A 425 -6.62 11.76 3.22
N ASN A 426 -7.58 11.87 2.29
CA ASN A 426 -8.96 11.46 2.50
C ASN A 426 -9.27 10.23 1.67
N LYS A 427 -9.72 9.15 2.31
CA LYS A 427 -10.17 7.91 1.68
C LYS A 427 -11.62 7.66 2.03
N LYS A 428 -12.46 7.53 1.01
CA LYS A 428 -13.89 7.26 1.16
C LYS A 428 -14.28 6.03 0.37
N SER A 429 -15.12 5.19 0.97
CA SER A 429 -15.79 4.07 0.31
C SER A 429 -17.25 4.03 0.72
N ASP A 430 -18.13 3.81 -0.24
CA ASP A 430 -19.56 3.58 0.01
C ASP A 430 -19.84 2.09 0.28
N ASN A 431 -18.93 1.20 -0.13
CA ASN A 431 -18.96 -0.22 0.21
C ASN A 431 -17.59 -0.87 0.07
N LEU A 432 -17.08 -1.43 1.17
CA LEU A 432 -15.93 -2.34 1.19
C LEU A 432 -16.41 -3.79 1.31
N PRO A 433 -15.77 -4.75 0.62
CA PRO A 433 -16.19 -6.14 0.68
C PRO A 433 -15.88 -6.73 2.05
N ALA A 434 -16.78 -7.56 2.56
CA ALA A 434 -16.49 -8.45 3.66
C ALA A 434 -15.54 -9.57 3.19
N THR A 435 -14.72 -10.10 4.10
CA THR A 435 -13.70 -11.10 3.82
C THR A 435 -13.84 -12.33 4.70
N GLY A 436 -13.16 -13.41 4.35
CA GLY A 436 -13.13 -14.64 5.11
C GLY A 436 -14.30 -15.58 4.80
N TYR A 437 -14.43 -16.63 5.61
CA TYR A 437 -15.42 -17.70 5.45
C TYR A 437 -16.60 -17.45 6.39
N ASN A 438 -17.59 -16.72 5.92
CA ASN A 438 -18.83 -16.44 6.68
C ASN A 438 -19.96 -15.97 5.76
N ASN A 439 -21.20 -16.00 6.24
CA ASN A 439 -22.41 -15.66 5.47
C ASN A 439 -22.49 -14.20 5.01
N GLN A 440 -21.61 -13.31 5.44
CA GLN A 440 -21.58 -11.93 5.00
C GLN A 440 -20.65 -11.72 3.80
N THR A 441 -20.05 -12.78 3.25
CA THR A 441 -19.07 -12.69 2.17
C THR A 441 -19.55 -13.35 0.90
N VAL A 442 -19.27 -12.72 -0.24
CA VAL A 442 -19.51 -13.29 -1.56
C VAL A 442 -18.73 -14.59 -1.76
N MET A 443 -17.54 -14.70 -1.17
CA MET A 443 -16.70 -15.90 -1.34
C MET A 443 -17.31 -17.14 -0.67
N TYR A 444 -18.06 -16.96 0.42
CA TYR A 444 -18.79 -18.07 1.03
C TYR A 444 -19.87 -18.61 0.08
N TRP A 445 -20.64 -17.71 -0.54
CA TRP A 445 -21.59 -18.09 -1.60
C TRP A 445 -20.85 -18.78 -2.76
N ASN A 446 -19.73 -18.23 -3.22
CA ASN A 446 -18.98 -18.76 -4.36
C ASN A 446 -18.52 -20.21 -4.14
N ILE A 447 -18.14 -20.56 -2.89
CA ILE A 447 -17.76 -21.92 -2.52
C ILE A 447 -19.00 -22.85 -2.43
N MET A 448 -20.12 -22.34 -1.93
CA MET A 448 -21.31 -23.13 -1.60
C MET A 448 -22.32 -23.25 -2.73
N GLN A 449 -22.13 -22.57 -3.85
CA GLN A 449 -23.06 -22.66 -4.97
C GLN A 449 -23.07 -24.06 -5.61
N VAL A 450 -24.25 -24.46 -6.05
CA VAL A 450 -24.43 -25.75 -6.71
C VAL A 450 -24.27 -25.63 -8.23
N PRO A 451 -23.78 -26.67 -8.93
CA PRO A 451 -23.50 -26.60 -10.37
C PRO A 451 -24.71 -26.27 -11.26
N ASN A 452 -25.92 -26.67 -10.85
CA ASN A 452 -27.19 -26.44 -11.56
C ASN A 452 -27.92 -25.17 -11.14
N GLY A 453 -27.31 -24.34 -10.28
CA GLY A 453 -27.87 -23.06 -9.88
C GLY A 453 -27.58 -22.00 -10.94
N ASN A 454 -28.62 -21.39 -11.52
CA ASN A 454 -28.43 -20.28 -12.45
C ASN A 454 -28.20 -18.97 -11.68
N LEU A 455 -27.11 -18.25 -11.99
CA LEU A 455 -26.81 -16.96 -11.40
C LEU A 455 -27.91 -15.92 -11.62
N ASP A 456 -28.59 -15.96 -12.77
CA ASP A 456 -29.67 -15.03 -13.08
C ASP A 456 -30.85 -15.14 -12.13
N TRP A 457 -31.07 -16.30 -11.52
CA TRP A 457 -32.13 -16.52 -10.54
C TRP A 457 -31.87 -15.79 -9.21
N LEU A 458 -30.65 -15.31 -8.97
CA LEU A 458 -30.24 -14.62 -7.75
C LEU A 458 -30.32 -13.10 -7.87
N LYS A 459 -30.56 -12.55 -9.08
CA LYS A 459 -30.57 -11.10 -9.31
C LYS A 459 -31.72 -10.42 -8.61
N GLU A 460 -32.90 -11.05 -8.58
CA GLU A 460 -34.05 -10.62 -7.81
C GLU A 460 -33.95 -11.20 -6.40
N TYR A 461 -33.19 -10.52 -5.55
CA TYR A 461 -32.81 -11.03 -4.23
C TYR A 461 -33.82 -10.75 -3.11
N TRP A 462 -34.94 -10.08 -3.41
CA TRP A 462 -36.05 -9.91 -2.51
C TRP A 462 -37.29 -10.70 -2.99
N MET A 463 -38.08 -11.18 -2.05
CA MET A 463 -39.41 -11.71 -2.38
C MET A 463 -40.33 -10.57 -2.83
N PRO A 464 -41.10 -10.72 -3.92
CA PRO A 464 -42.00 -9.68 -4.41
C PRO A 464 -42.98 -9.15 -3.35
N GLY A 465 -42.99 -7.81 -3.19
CA GLY A 465 -43.83 -7.12 -2.20
C GLY A 465 -43.34 -7.27 -0.75
N LYS A 466 -42.12 -7.80 -0.56
CA LYS A 466 -41.49 -7.95 0.76
C LYS A 466 -40.02 -7.43 0.73
N GLU A 467 -39.76 -6.45 -0.12
CA GLU A 467 -38.46 -5.86 -0.29
C GLU A 467 -37.93 -5.30 1.04
N GLY A 468 -36.71 -5.70 1.40
CA GLY A 468 -36.11 -5.33 2.68
C GLY A 468 -36.54 -6.18 3.88
N VAL A 469 -37.45 -7.11 3.72
CA VAL A 469 -38.02 -7.97 4.79
C VAL A 469 -37.68 -9.43 4.57
N ASP A 470 -37.99 -9.98 3.38
CA ASP A 470 -37.81 -11.40 3.07
C ASP A 470 -36.84 -11.55 1.89
N GLN A 471 -35.75 -12.25 2.12
CA GLN A 471 -34.75 -12.55 1.09
C GLN A 471 -35.22 -13.72 0.21
N SER A 472 -34.97 -13.64 -1.08
CA SER A 472 -35.15 -14.75 -2.01
C SER A 472 -34.01 -15.74 -1.91
N TYR A 473 -34.40 -17.02 -1.57
CA TYR A 473 -33.47 -18.16 -1.48
C TYR A 473 -33.83 -19.26 -2.49
N PRO A 474 -33.34 -19.16 -3.75
CA PRO A 474 -33.72 -20.18 -4.75
C PRO A 474 -33.10 -21.56 -4.52
N PHE A 475 -32.00 -21.65 -3.77
CA PHE A 475 -31.30 -22.92 -3.52
C PHE A 475 -31.18 -23.27 -2.05
N SER A 476 -30.28 -22.59 -1.34
CA SER A 476 -30.00 -22.85 0.07
C SER A 476 -30.20 -21.57 0.87
N THR A 477 -30.70 -21.72 2.08
CA THR A 477 -30.82 -20.62 3.04
C THR A 477 -29.46 -20.22 3.65
N SER A 478 -28.39 -20.92 3.31
CA SER A 478 -27.03 -20.64 3.69
C SER A 478 -26.09 -20.98 2.51
N PRO A 479 -25.43 -20.04 1.87
CA PRO A 479 -25.19 -18.62 2.21
C PRO A 479 -26.35 -17.66 1.87
N ASP A 480 -26.17 -16.38 2.27
CA ASP A 480 -27.02 -15.30 1.79
C ASP A 480 -26.84 -15.07 0.27
N ASN A 481 -27.86 -14.50 -0.37
CA ASN A 481 -27.81 -14.18 -1.78
C ASN A 481 -26.66 -13.21 -2.09
N PRO A 482 -25.77 -13.49 -3.06
CA PRO A 482 -24.59 -12.66 -3.35
C PRO A 482 -24.94 -11.25 -3.83
N TYR A 483 -26.06 -11.07 -4.55
CA TYR A 483 -26.52 -9.73 -4.96
C TYR A 483 -27.07 -8.93 -3.78
N LEU A 484 -27.73 -9.57 -2.82
CA LEU A 484 -28.12 -8.94 -1.56
C LEU A 484 -26.87 -8.52 -0.76
N ILE A 485 -25.85 -9.38 -0.69
CA ILE A 485 -24.60 -9.06 0.01
C ILE A 485 -23.99 -7.78 -0.56
N VAL A 486 -23.82 -7.68 -1.87
CA VAL A 486 -23.12 -6.55 -2.48
C VAL A 486 -23.94 -5.28 -2.54
N ASN A 487 -25.28 -5.37 -2.57
CA ASN A 487 -26.16 -4.20 -2.73
C ASN A 487 -26.73 -3.68 -1.40
N GLU A 488 -26.92 -4.56 -0.41
CA GLU A 488 -27.60 -4.22 0.84
C GLU A 488 -26.71 -4.30 2.09
N MET A 489 -25.73 -5.23 2.11
CA MET A 489 -24.81 -5.36 3.25
C MET A 489 -23.63 -4.40 3.11
N LEU A 490 -23.89 -3.11 3.18
CA LEU A 490 -22.89 -2.07 2.88
C LEU A 490 -21.96 -1.80 4.06
N ASN A 491 -20.69 -1.62 3.75
CA ASN A 491 -19.62 -1.31 4.68
C ASN A 491 -18.94 -0.01 4.25
N LYS A 492 -19.31 1.09 4.88
CA LYS A 492 -18.87 2.44 4.49
C LYS A 492 -17.69 2.90 5.31
N LEU A 493 -16.80 3.65 4.68
CA LEU A 493 -15.63 4.26 5.30
C LEU A 493 -15.49 5.72 4.85
N ASN A 494 -15.18 6.58 5.79
CA ASN A 494 -14.60 7.89 5.52
C ASN A 494 -13.42 8.11 6.47
N ARG A 495 -12.19 8.11 5.94
CA ARG A 495 -10.94 8.27 6.71
C ARG A 495 -10.22 9.55 6.29
N HIS A 496 -9.77 10.29 7.26
CA HIS A 496 -8.89 11.44 7.12
C HIS A 496 -7.57 11.12 7.84
N THR A 497 -6.45 11.26 7.15
CA THR A 497 -5.12 11.03 7.72
C THR A 497 -4.24 12.26 7.49
N VAL A 498 -3.56 12.69 8.52
CA VAL A 498 -2.53 13.74 8.45
C VAL A 498 -1.23 13.16 9.00
N THR A 499 -0.20 13.15 8.17
CA THR A 499 1.13 12.67 8.56
C THR A 499 2.15 13.72 8.19
N GLY A 500 3.06 14.05 9.10
CA GLY A 500 4.07 15.02 8.76
C GLY A 500 5.08 15.30 9.85
N ASN A 501 6.09 16.09 9.49
CA ASN A 501 7.11 16.55 10.41
C ASN A 501 7.59 17.96 10.09
N VAL A 502 8.15 18.58 11.12
CA VAL A 502 8.96 19.80 11.02
C VAL A 502 10.31 19.48 11.64
N GLN A 503 11.37 19.64 10.89
CA GLN A 503 12.74 19.33 11.29
C GLN A 503 13.64 20.54 11.13
N MET A 504 14.38 20.85 12.17
CA MET A 504 15.42 21.87 12.20
C MET A 504 16.79 21.20 12.32
N ASN A 505 17.75 21.61 11.50
CA ASN A 505 19.14 21.19 11.57
C ASN A 505 20.02 22.44 11.76
N TYR A 506 20.83 22.42 12.82
CA TYR A 506 21.71 23.52 13.16
C TYR A 506 23.16 23.05 13.29
N ASP A 507 24.03 23.58 12.42
CA ASP A 507 25.47 23.34 12.43
C ASP A 507 26.11 24.26 13.49
N ILE A 508 26.31 23.76 14.72
CA ILE A 508 26.84 24.52 15.87
C ILE A 508 28.27 24.97 15.56
N ILE A 509 29.13 23.99 15.28
CA ILE A 509 30.49 24.15 14.81
C ILE A 509 30.80 23.12 13.72
N LYS A 510 31.91 23.22 13.04
CA LYS A 510 32.33 22.23 12.04
C LYS A 510 32.38 20.84 12.64
N GLY A 511 31.58 19.93 12.10
CA GLY A 511 31.45 18.54 12.53
C GLY A 511 30.46 18.32 13.67
N LEU A 512 29.87 19.34 14.30
CA LEU A 512 28.84 19.19 15.33
C LEU A 512 27.51 19.77 14.86
N ASN A 513 26.54 18.90 14.66
CA ASN A 513 25.19 19.22 14.19
C ASN A 513 24.15 18.85 15.24
N LEU A 514 23.16 19.70 15.45
CA LEU A 514 21.96 19.44 16.25
C LEU A 514 20.75 19.37 15.31
N MET A 515 20.06 18.25 15.34
CA MET A 515 18.74 18.08 14.75
C MET A 515 17.68 18.11 15.84
N VAL A 516 16.60 18.86 15.62
CA VAL A 516 15.38 18.82 16.43
C VAL A 516 14.21 18.59 15.49
N ARG A 517 13.32 17.66 15.84
CA ARG A 517 12.19 17.31 15.00
C ARG A 517 10.92 17.11 15.84
N GLY A 518 9.81 17.69 15.36
CA GLY A 518 8.46 17.34 15.77
C GLY A 518 7.76 16.59 14.65
N SER A 519 7.15 15.46 14.95
CA SER A 519 6.42 14.64 13.98
C SER A 519 5.05 14.22 14.50
N MET A 520 4.11 14.01 13.60
CA MET A 520 2.74 13.62 13.90
C MET A 520 2.21 12.65 12.85
N ASP A 521 1.54 11.59 13.32
CA ASP A 521 0.65 10.73 12.55
C ASP A 521 -0.72 10.74 13.21
N MET A 522 -1.75 11.20 12.48
CA MET A 522 -3.11 11.34 13.02
C MET A 522 -4.12 10.83 12.00
N SER A 523 -5.08 10.04 12.45
CA SER A 523 -6.20 9.60 11.64
C SER A 523 -7.52 9.75 12.38
N TYR A 524 -8.55 10.12 11.62
CA TYR A 524 -9.95 10.10 12.05
C TYR A 524 -10.75 9.27 11.06
N GLU A 525 -11.52 8.32 11.57
CA GLU A 525 -12.32 7.40 10.74
C GLU A 525 -13.77 7.37 11.21
N ASP A 526 -14.68 7.53 10.25
CA ASP A 526 -16.09 7.20 10.39
C ASP A 526 -16.39 5.95 9.57
N ARG A 527 -16.89 4.92 10.24
CA ARG A 527 -17.32 3.66 9.62
C ARG A 527 -18.79 3.42 9.90
N SER A 528 -19.51 2.86 8.93
CA SER A 528 -20.83 2.30 9.17
C SER A 528 -20.98 0.97 8.47
N GLU A 529 -21.70 0.06 9.11
CA GLU A 529 -22.04 -1.26 8.61
C GLU A 529 -23.53 -1.45 8.72
N GLN A 530 -24.15 -1.85 7.62
CA GLN A 530 -25.58 -2.14 7.59
C GLN A 530 -25.84 -3.58 7.12
N ARG A 531 -26.83 -4.21 7.71
CA ARG A 531 -27.32 -5.54 7.31
C ARG A 531 -28.83 -5.45 7.25
N PRO A 532 -29.44 -5.83 6.12
CA PRO A 532 -30.90 -5.85 6.02
C PRO A 532 -31.50 -6.99 6.88
N MET A 533 -32.80 -6.98 6.99
CA MET A 533 -33.53 -8.08 7.63
C MET A 533 -33.41 -9.35 6.79
N ASP A 534 -33.72 -10.48 7.42
CA ASP A 534 -33.73 -11.85 6.88
C ASP A 534 -32.37 -12.35 6.34
N THR A 535 -31.27 -11.77 6.77
CA THR A 535 -29.96 -12.37 6.51
C THR A 535 -29.72 -13.55 7.48
N GLN A 536 -28.86 -14.47 7.09
CA GLN A 536 -28.56 -15.67 7.90
C GLN A 536 -28.15 -15.33 9.34
N LYS A 537 -27.33 -14.29 9.49
CA LYS A 537 -26.83 -13.85 10.79
C LYS A 537 -27.72 -12.82 11.48
N PHE A 538 -28.32 -11.93 10.73
CA PHE A 538 -29.07 -10.80 11.26
C PHE A 538 -30.54 -10.85 10.80
N LYS A 539 -31.33 -11.74 11.36
CA LYS A 539 -32.74 -11.93 10.99
C LYS A 539 -33.60 -10.67 11.13
N TYR A 540 -33.25 -9.81 12.06
CA TYR A 540 -33.94 -8.53 12.29
C TYR A 540 -33.13 -7.33 11.80
N GLY A 541 -32.14 -7.55 10.93
CA GLY A 541 -31.22 -6.51 10.48
C GLY A 541 -30.20 -6.08 11.54
N MET A 542 -29.27 -5.23 11.14
CA MET A 542 -28.25 -4.65 12.02
C MET A 542 -27.77 -3.32 11.45
N TYR A 543 -27.47 -2.38 12.34
CA TYR A 543 -26.75 -1.18 11.99
C TYR A 543 -25.66 -0.90 13.03
N ARG A 544 -24.45 -0.62 12.55
CA ARG A 544 -23.29 -0.30 13.38
C ARG A 544 -22.63 0.98 12.91
N THR A 545 -22.20 1.80 13.84
CA THR A 545 -21.29 2.91 13.59
C THR A 545 -20.02 2.76 14.41
N THR A 546 -18.88 3.02 13.82
CA THR A 546 -17.59 3.01 14.52
C THR A 546 -16.84 4.30 14.19
N LYS A 547 -16.52 5.08 15.22
CA LYS A 547 -15.66 6.25 15.12
C LYS A 547 -14.32 5.94 15.75
N ILE A 548 -13.23 6.24 15.03
CA ILE A 548 -11.88 6.00 15.50
C ILE A 548 -11.10 7.30 15.38
N PHE A 549 -10.46 7.67 16.47
CA PHE A 549 -9.42 8.69 16.48
C PHE A 549 -8.12 8.05 16.93
N ALA A 550 -7.07 8.16 16.12
CA ALA A 550 -5.73 7.70 16.44
C ALA A 550 -4.74 8.84 16.20
N GLN A 551 -3.87 9.10 17.16
CA GLN A 551 -2.87 10.16 17.08
C GLN A 551 -1.57 9.68 17.72
N GLU A 552 -0.47 9.92 17.04
CA GLU A 552 0.88 9.76 17.58
C GLU A 552 1.67 11.04 17.32
N ILE A 553 2.17 11.65 18.39
CA ILE A 553 3.04 12.82 18.32
C ILE A 553 4.39 12.41 18.88
N THR A 554 5.46 12.73 18.15
CA THR A 554 6.84 12.48 18.60
C THR A 554 7.65 13.76 18.50
N GLY A 555 8.31 14.12 19.60
CA GLY A 555 9.37 15.10 19.63
C GLY A 555 10.70 14.40 19.79
N ASP A 556 11.69 14.71 18.95
CA ASP A 556 13.02 14.11 19.06
C ASP A 556 14.15 15.11 18.78
N PHE A 557 15.32 14.84 19.35
CA PHE A 557 16.55 15.55 19.05
C PHE A 557 17.70 14.57 18.84
N LEU A 558 18.68 14.99 18.03
CA LEU A 558 19.91 14.25 17.78
C LEU A 558 21.09 15.23 17.69
N LEU A 559 22.02 15.13 18.65
CA LEU A 559 23.30 15.82 18.59
C LEU A 559 24.33 14.88 17.97
N LYS A 560 24.88 15.25 16.82
CA LYS A 560 25.82 14.43 16.04
C LYS A 560 27.17 15.14 15.92
N TYR A 561 28.25 14.41 16.24
CA TYR A 561 29.62 14.87 16.02
C TYR A 561 30.34 13.95 15.06
N GLU A 562 30.96 14.53 14.04
CA GLU A 562 31.75 13.83 13.01
C GLU A 562 33.13 14.40 12.91
N LYS A 563 34.15 13.55 12.91
CA LYS A 563 35.54 13.93 12.76
C LYS A 563 36.34 12.88 12.02
N LYS A 564 37.11 13.33 11.05
CA LYS A 564 38.12 12.52 10.37
C LYS A 564 39.48 12.77 10.99
N ILE A 565 40.16 11.70 11.43
CA ILE A 565 41.48 11.74 12.07
C ILE A 565 42.36 10.74 11.33
N SER A 566 43.18 11.23 10.38
CA SER A 566 44.02 10.36 9.54
C SER A 566 43.22 9.26 8.84
N ALA A 567 43.50 8.02 9.14
CA ALA A 567 42.79 6.84 8.57
C ALA A 567 41.46 6.48 9.26
N PHE A 568 41.15 7.17 10.35
CA PHE A 568 39.93 6.92 11.12
C PHE A 568 38.85 7.98 10.86
N GLU A 569 37.63 7.57 10.72
CA GLU A 569 36.46 8.44 10.75
C GLU A 569 35.57 8.06 11.95
N LEU A 570 35.34 9.03 12.81
CA LEU A 570 34.48 8.91 14.00
C LEU A 570 33.17 9.65 13.77
N SER A 571 32.05 8.99 14.02
CA SER A 571 30.73 9.62 14.15
C SER A 571 30.12 9.18 15.47
N ALA A 572 29.88 10.15 16.36
CA ALA A 572 29.22 9.93 17.64
C ALA A 572 27.92 10.73 17.68
N SER A 573 26.83 10.11 18.15
CA SER A 573 25.55 10.79 18.28
C SER A 573 24.91 10.48 19.63
N LEU A 574 24.27 11.48 20.21
CA LEU A 574 23.42 11.37 21.40
C LEU A 574 22.06 11.96 21.07
N GLY A 575 20.99 11.23 21.37
CA GLY A 575 19.64 11.67 21.07
C GLY A 575 18.65 11.27 22.14
N GLY A 576 17.47 11.86 22.06
CA GLY A 576 16.34 11.54 22.89
C GLY A 576 15.04 11.77 22.16
N SER A 577 14.00 11.09 22.59
CA SER A 577 12.65 11.27 22.04
C SER A 577 11.59 11.10 23.11
N THR A 578 10.47 11.80 22.94
CA THR A 578 9.21 11.57 23.63
C THR A 578 8.14 11.27 22.61
N LEU A 579 7.40 10.20 22.84
CA LEU A 579 6.29 9.76 21.99
C LEU A 579 5.04 9.74 22.85
N HIS A 580 3.98 10.37 22.35
CA HIS A 580 2.66 10.34 22.96
C HIS A 580 1.67 9.72 21.96
N ASN A 581 1.06 8.60 22.33
CA ASN A 581 0.06 7.90 21.53
C ASN A 581 -1.31 7.98 22.20
N ARG A 582 -2.31 8.37 21.42
CA ARG A 582 -3.73 8.40 21.81
C ARG A 582 -4.56 7.62 20.81
N TYR A 583 -5.40 6.75 21.33
CA TYR A 583 -6.36 6.00 20.53
C TYR A 583 -7.71 5.99 21.22
N ARG A 584 -8.76 6.34 20.45
CA ARG A 584 -10.16 6.29 20.91
C ARG A 584 -11.00 5.62 19.87
N ARG A 585 -11.85 4.71 20.29
CA ARG A 585 -12.82 4.03 19.44
C ARG A 585 -14.18 4.02 20.12
N GLU A 586 -15.18 4.55 19.42
CA GLU A 586 -16.58 4.47 19.78
C GLU A 586 -17.26 3.52 18.81
N ASN A 587 -17.76 2.38 19.33
CA ASN A 587 -18.49 1.40 18.54
C ASN A 587 -19.90 1.27 19.14
N ASN A 588 -20.90 1.64 18.31
CA ASN A 588 -22.31 1.57 18.68
C ASN A 588 -23.04 0.67 17.69
N ARG A 589 -23.85 -0.28 18.19
CA ARG A 589 -24.53 -1.26 17.37
C ARG A 589 -26.00 -1.44 17.79
N ALA A 590 -26.90 -1.35 16.81
CA ALA A 590 -28.27 -1.81 16.87
C ALA A 590 -28.31 -3.27 16.35
N ASN A 591 -28.53 -4.23 17.23
CA ASN A 591 -28.54 -5.67 16.87
C ASN A 591 -29.81 -6.14 16.17
N ALA A 592 -30.85 -5.32 16.19
CA ALA A 592 -32.08 -5.51 15.48
C ALA A 592 -32.73 -4.17 15.17
N LEU A 593 -33.38 -4.07 14.03
CA LEU A 593 -34.08 -2.87 13.56
C LEU A 593 -35.59 -3.02 13.80
N MET A 594 -36.26 -1.90 14.11
CA MET A 594 -37.72 -1.86 14.22
C MET A 594 -38.38 -1.89 12.85
N PHE A 595 -37.88 -1.07 11.93
CA PHE A 595 -38.38 -0.92 10.57
C PHE A 595 -37.34 -1.36 9.55
N PRO A 596 -37.73 -2.08 8.49
CA PRO A 596 -36.81 -2.51 7.44
C PRO A 596 -36.25 -1.28 6.67
N GLN A 597 -35.07 -1.43 6.08
CA GLN A 597 -34.39 -0.45 5.23
C GLN A 597 -34.07 0.91 5.88
N ILE A 598 -34.34 1.12 7.17
CA ILE A 598 -33.96 2.31 7.93
C ILE A 598 -32.72 2.00 8.77
N PHE A 599 -31.56 2.28 8.20
CA PHE A 599 -30.26 1.99 8.84
C PHE A 599 -29.82 3.20 9.70
N SER A 600 -30.29 3.21 10.95
CA SER A 600 -29.99 4.22 11.96
C SER A 600 -29.93 3.59 13.34
N LEU A 601 -29.10 4.13 14.23
CA LEU A 601 -29.07 3.72 15.63
C LEU A 601 -30.40 4.00 16.34
N SER A 602 -31.12 5.05 15.94
CA SER A 602 -32.45 5.39 16.48
C SER A 602 -33.54 4.40 16.08
N ASN A 603 -33.32 3.57 15.05
CA ASN A 603 -34.21 2.50 14.62
C ASN A 603 -33.94 1.16 15.34
N SER A 604 -33.19 1.18 16.44
CA SER A 604 -32.89 -0.03 17.19
C SER A 604 -34.13 -0.57 17.91
N LYS A 605 -34.43 -1.85 17.75
CA LYS A 605 -35.49 -2.55 18.46
C LYS A 605 -35.18 -2.81 19.94
N PHE A 606 -33.91 -2.91 20.28
CA PHE A 606 -33.38 -3.16 21.62
C PHE A 606 -32.41 -2.09 22.04
N ALA A 607 -31.94 -2.10 23.28
CA ALA A 607 -30.85 -1.23 23.74
C ALA A 607 -29.62 -1.39 22.85
N LEU A 608 -28.96 -0.28 22.56
CA LEU A 608 -27.74 -0.29 21.79
C LEU A 608 -26.61 -1.02 22.53
N VAL A 609 -25.82 -1.79 21.80
CA VAL A 609 -24.54 -2.31 22.29
C VAL A 609 -23.47 -1.27 22.02
N THR A 610 -22.92 -0.71 23.09
CA THR A 610 -21.87 0.31 23.03
C THR A 610 -20.58 -0.25 23.60
N ILE A 611 -19.50 -0.21 22.82
CA ILE A 611 -18.18 -0.74 23.22
C ILE A 611 -17.13 0.37 22.99
N PRO A 612 -17.00 1.30 23.93
CA PRO A 612 -15.93 2.30 23.86
C PRO A 612 -14.59 1.65 24.19
N TYR A 613 -13.52 2.18 23.64
CA TYR A 613 -12.16 1.80 23.96
C TYR A 613 -11.26 3.04 23.87
N GLU A 614 -10.50 3.29 24.89
CA GLU A 614 -9.49 4.35 24.91
C GLU A 614 -8.14 3.79 25.35
N SER A 615 -7.09 4.29 24.74
CA SER A 615 -5.74 4.08 25.23
C SER A 615 -4.91 5.36 25.04
N ASP A 616 -4.12 5.67 26.05
CA ASP A 616 -3.24 6.83 26.09
C ASP A 616 -1.93 6.41 26.77
N TYR A 617 -0.79 6.55 26.08
CA TYR A 617 0.50 6.20 26.66
C TYR A 617 1.63 7.08 26.14
N ILE A 618 2.69 7.16 26.94
CA ILE A 618 3.91 7.91 26.65
C ILE A 618 5.11 6.96 26.70
N ILE A 619 6.03 7.13 25.76
CA ILE A 619 7.35 6.49 25.78
C ILE A 619 8.41 7.57 25.70
N ASN A 620 9.28 7.65 26.71
CA ASN A 620 10.45 8.49 26.71
C ASN A 620 11.69 7.66 26.43
N SER A 621 12.64 8.21 25.69
CA SER A 621 13.81 7.46 25.24
C SER A 621 15.06 8.32 25.23
N ILE A 622 16.18 7.68 25.58
CA ILE A 622 17.53 8.22 25.36
C ILE A 622 18.32 7.18 24.59
N TYR A 623 19.10 7.62 23.60
CA TYR A 623 19.91 6.72 22.77
C TYR A 623 21.23 7.33 22.33
N GLY A 624 22.22 6.46 22.16
CA GLY A 624 23.54 6.81 21.68
C GLY A 624 23.98 5.92 20.52
N LEU A 625 24.73 6.49 19.60
CA LEU A 625 25.35 5.79 18.46
C LEU A 625 26.81 6.19 18.37
N LEU A 626 27.64 5.18 18.20
CA LEU A 626 29.07 5.35 17.90
C LEU A 626 29.41 4.57 16.63
N THR A 627 29.90 5.24 15.61
CA THR A 627 30.46 4.62 14.41
C THR A 627 31.92 4.94 14.30
N LEU A 628 32.75 3.93 14.18
CA LEU A 628 34.16 4.05 13.89
C LEU A 628 34.47 3.36 12.56
N SER A 629 35.06 4.11 11.62
CA SER A 629 35.52 3.60 10.33
C SER A 629 37.05 3.70 10.28
N TYR A 630 37.69 2.63 9.81
CA TYR A 630 39.13 2.60 9.51
C TYR A 630 39.36 2.40 8.02
N LYS A 631 40.01 3.35 7.37
CA LYS A 631 40.33 3.37 5.94
C LYS A 631 39.16 3.02 5.01
N ASN A 632 37.92 3.28 5.41
CA ASN A 632 36.68 2.99 4.68
C ASN A 632 36.46 1.51 4.30
N TYR A 633 37.14 0.56 4.95
CA TYR A 633 36.93 -0.85 4.74
C TYR A 633 36.60 -1.64 6.02
N LEU A 634 36.93 -1.15 7.20
CA LEU A 634 36.56 -1.76 8.47
C LEU A 634 35.67 -0.79 9.24
N PHE A 635 34.50 -1.28 9.70
CA PHE A 635 33.51 -0.46 10.38
C PHE A 635 33.03 -1.16 11.65
N LEU A 636 32.91 -0.38 12.71
CA LEU A 636 32.31 -0.76 14.00
C LEU A 636 31.17 0.19 14.28
N ASP A 637 29.97 -0.34 14.52
CA ASP A 637 28.81 0.40 14.98
C ASP A 637 28.37 -0.12 16.34
N VAL A 638 28.28 0.76 17.32
CA VAL A 638 27.72 0.47 18.63
C VAL A 638 26.52 1.37 18.85
N THR A 639 25.38 0.77 19.20
CA THR A 639 24.18 1.53 19.58
C THR A 639 23.69 1.09 20.95
N ALA A 640 23.19 2.04 21.70
CA ALA A 640 22.55 1.81 22.99
C ALA A 640 21.29 2.69 23.05
N ARG A 641 20.19 2.11 23.48
CA ARG A 641 18.92 2.83 23.69
C ARG A 641 18.29 2.37 25.00
N ASN A 642 17.71 3.30 25.71
CA ASN A 642 16.84 3.00 26.86
C ASN A 642 15.49 3.66 26.65
N ASP A 643 14.42 2.89 26.81
CA ASP A 643 13.04 3.35 26.74
C ASP A 643 12.39 3.26 28.12
N TRP A 644 11.60 4.26 28.48
CA TRP A 644 10.69 4.26 29.62
C TRP A 644 9.28 4.34 29.10
N SER A 645 8.47 3.30 29.34
CA SER A 645 7.11 3.19 28.83
C SER A 645 6.09 3.25 29.95
N SER A 646 5.14 4.17 29.85
CA SER A 646 4.03 4.27 30.82
C SER A 646 3.10 3.04 30.78
N VAL A 647 3.12 2.24 29.71
CA VAL A 647 2.34 0.99 29.61
C VAL A 647 2.73 -0.04 30.66
N LEU A 648 3.96 0.02 31.12
CA LEU A 648 4.55 -0.95 32.03
C LEU A 648 4.60 -0.45 33.47
N ALA A 649 4.31 0.85 33.69
CA ALA A 649 4.15 1.41 35.02
C ALA A 649 2.86 0.89 35.66
N THR A 650 2.90 0.64 36.94
CA THR A 650 1.74 0.35 37.77
C THR A 650 1.51 1.51 38.75
N PRO A 651 0.33 1.63 39.38
CA PRO A 651 0.10 2.65 40.39
C PRO A 651 1.12 2.60 41.56
N ASP A 652 1.67 1.43 41.82
CA ASP A 652 2.54 1.18 43.00
C ASP A 652 4.03 1.12 42.64
N SER A 653 4.41 0.94 41.35
CA SER A 653 5.82 0.83 40.96
C SER A 653 6.05 1.18 39.48
N THR A 654 7.20 1.81 39.23
CA THR A 654 7.77 2.09 37.91
C THR A 654 9.01 1.25 37.60
N ASP A 655 9.38 0.30 38.46
CA ASP A 655 10.66 -0.41 38.40
C ASP A 655 10.85 -1.21 37.11
N ASN A 656 9.77 -1.74 36.53
CA ASN A 656 9.78 -2.50 35.27
C ASN A 656 9.40 -1.68 34.02
N SER A 657 9.37 -0.37 34.13
CA SER A 657 8.99 0.50 33.01
C SER A 657 10.11 0.79 32.02
N SER A 658 11.34 0.35 32.33
CA SER A 658 12.56 0.67 31.59
C SER A 658 13.10 -0.55 30.82
N PHE A 659 13.51 -0.34 29.58
CA PHE A 659 14.17 -1.34 28.74
C PHE A 659 15.43 -0.80 28.10
N PHE A 660 16.51 -1.58 28.17
CA PHE A 660 17.77 -1.26 27.53
C PHE A 660 17.99 -2.14 26.29
N TYR A 661 18.35 -1.53 25.18
CA TYR A 661 18.55 -2.18 23.88
C TYR A 661 19.99 -1.94 23.36
N PRO A 662 20.94 -2.86 23.62
CA PRO A 662 22.28 -2.77 23.06
C PRO A 662 22.33 -3.36 21.64
N SER A 663 23.20 -2.80 20.80
CA SER A 663 23.56 -3.42 19.51
C SER A 663 25.01 -3.13 19.17
N VAL A 664 25.72 -4.16 18.69
CA VAL A 664 27.09 -4.06 18.18
C VAL A 664 27.14 -4.71 16.81
N ASN A 665 27.63 -3.95 15.83
CA ASN A 665 27.75 -4.41 14.46
C ASN A 665 29.19 -4.18 13.96
N VAL A 666 29.76 -5.18 13.34
CA VAL A 666 31.09 -5.10 12.70
C VAL A 666 30.94 -5.45 11.22
N SER A 667 31.60 -4.70 10.35
CA SER A 667 31.71 -5.07 8.96
C SER A 667 33.09 -4.79 8.38
N ALA A 668 33.57 -5.71 7.51
CA ALA A 668 34.84 -5.63 6.81
C ALA A 668 34.60 -5.81 5.30
N VAL A 669 35.03 -4.85 4.50
CA VAL A 669 34.99 -4.93 3.04
C VAL A 669 36.28 -5.60 2.59
N LEU A 670 36.25 -6.91 2.41
CA LEU A 670 37.41 -7.74 2.12
C LEU A 670 38.03 -7.41 0.76
N SER A 671 37.20 -7.02 -0.21
CA SER A 671 37.64 -6.58 -1.54
C SER A 671 38.48 -5.30 -1.49
N ASP A 672 38.27 -4.43 -0.49
CA ASP A 672 39.05 -3.20 -0.29
C ASP A 672 40.29 -3.46 0.59
N MET A 673 40.29 -4.56 1.35
CA MET A 673 41.42 -4.97 2.22
C MET A 673 42.45 -5.80 1.49
N PHE A 674 42.02 -6.69 0.59
CA PHE A 674 42.86 -7.68 -0.07
C PHE A 674 42.68 -7.65 -1.59
N ARG A 675 43.71 -8.01 -2.33
CA ARG A 675 43.60 -8.22 -3.78
C ARG A 675 42.78 -9.49 -4.03
N MET A 676 41.59 -9.33 -4.58
CA MET A 676 40.71 -10.43 -4.93
C MET A 676 40.95 -10.92 -6.37
N PRO A 677 40.65 -12.20 -6.68
CA PRO A 677 40.56 -12.67 -8.05
C PRO A 677 39.56 -11.83 -8.86
N ARG A 678 39.79 -11.63 -10.16
CA ARG A 678 38.99 -10.75 -11.02
C ARG A 678 37.49 -11.10 -11.07
N TRP A 679 37.13 -12.33 -10.75
CA TRP A 679 35.74 -12.76 -10.70
C TRP A 679 35.01 -12.40 -9.39
N ILE A 680 35.75 -11.96 -8.37
CA ILE A 680 35.18 -11.39 -7.13
C ILE A 680 35.25 -9.88 -7.20
N THR A 681 34.17 -9.25 -7.62
CA THR A 681 34.09 -7.78 -7.73
C THR A 681 33.84 -7.11 -6.38
N PHE A 682 33.17 -7.78 -5.46
CA PHE A 682 32.89 -7.29 -4.12
C PHE A 682 32.79 -8.44 -3.11
N ALA A 683 33.48 -8.31 -1.98
CA ALA A 683 33.41 -9.25 -0.87
C ALA A 683 33.33 -8.46 0.45
N LYS A 684 32.30 -8.77 1.26
CA LYS A 684 32.08 -8.15 2.56
C LYS A 684 31.70 -9.18 3.60
N LEU A 685 32.36 -9.14 4.76
CA LEU A 685 32.00 -9.88 5.96
C LEU A 685 31.31 -8.96 6.95
N ARG A 686 30.30 -9.46 7.63
CA ARG A 686 29.61 -8.71 8.69
C ARG A 686 29.16 -9.64 9.81
N ALA A 687 29.21 -9.11 11.04
CA ALA A 687 28.68 -9.74 12.23
C ALA A 687 27.84 -8.71 13.01
N SER A 688 26.74 -9.13 13.57
CA SER A 688 25.80 -8.27 14.29
C SER A 688 25.28 -8.98 15.51
N PHE A 689 25.32 -8.30 16.65
CA PHE A 689 24.66 -8.70 17.88
C PHE A 689 23.72 -7.59 18.31
N SER A 690 22.51 -7.93 18.70
CA SER A 690 21.54 -6.98 19.24
C SER A 690 20.55 -7.69 20.14
N GLU A 691 20.13 -6.98 21.16
CA GLU A 691 19.06 -7.40 22.06
C GLU A 691 17.93 -6.38 21.98
N VAL A 692 16.72 -6.85 21.73
CA VAL A 692 15.52 -6.01 21.67
C VAL A 692 14.40 -6.71 22.44
N GLY A 693 13.91 -6.04 23.45
CA GLY A 693 12.78 -6.51 24.25
C GLY A 693 11.45 -6.11 23.63
N SER A 694 10.39 -6.79 24.03
CA SER A 694 9.00 -6.41 23.71
C SER A 694 8.19 -6.42 25.00
N SER A 695 7.36 -5.39 25.20
CA SER A 695 6.47 -5.34 26.37
C SER A 695 5.42 -6.45 26.34
N GLY A 696 5.12 -7.02 25.16
CA GLY A 696 4.16 -8.12 24.96
C GLY A 696 2.72 -7.79 25.37
N THR A 697 2.49 -6.64 25.99
CA THR A 697 1.21 -6.28 26.60
C THR A 697 0.48 -5.21 25.81
N LYS A 698 -0.83 -5.39 25.70
CA LYS A 698 -1.73 -4.30 25.31
C LYS A 698 -1.86 -3.33 26.48
N VAL A 699 -2.10 -2.06 26.16
CA VAL A 699 -2.41 -1.05 27.17
C VAL A 699 -3.58 -1.55 28.04
N TYR A 700 -3.45 -1.49 29.36
CA TYR A 700 -4.43 -1.95 30.37
C TYR A 700 -4.66 -3.47 30.45
N GLN A 701 -3.85 -4.31 29.84
CA GLN A 701 -4.02 -5.76 29.92
C GLN A 701 -3.80 -6.31 31.35
N LYS A 702 -2.99 -5.63 32.17
CA LYS A 702 -2.71 -6.03 33.58
C LYS A 702 -3.77 -5.63 34.59
N SER A 703 -4.74 -4.79 34.23
CA SER A 703 -5.78 -4.35 35.18
C SER A 703 -6.98 -5.27 35.24
N LEU A 704 -6.98 -6.37 34.49
CA LEU A 704 -8.07 -7.34 34.42
C LEU A 704 -7.71 -8.73 34.97
N GLU A 705 -6.46 -8.95 35.43
CA GLU A 705 -6.05 -10.09 36.27
C GLU A 705 -5.95 -9.65 37.74
#